data_6a954f07fff253397a51843ad0b28824
#
_entry.id   6a954f07fff253397a51843ad0b28824
#
_cell.length_a   1.000
_cell.length_b   1.000
_cell.length_c   1.000
_cell.angle_alpha   90.00
_cell.angle_beta   90.00
_cell.angle_gamma   90.00
#
_symmetry.space_group_name_H-M   'P 1'
#
loop_
_entity.id
_entity.type
_entity.pdbx_description
1 polymer ?
#
loop_
_entity_poly.entity_id
_entity_poly.type
_entity_poly.pdbx_seq_one_letter_code
_entity_poly.pdbx_strand_id
1 'polypeptide(L)'
;MDKADPEASATGTHINDPEASILLIGMRGTGKSFIGNMAAKALSLTSLDADQYFEEKYKIGVREFVHENGWPAFRDAELVVLKELIENKGRGHIISLGGGIVETVAARTLLKDYGSSRGPVVNIIRPLDDVIAYLDSEGSRPAYGESVADVFKRREPWFAECSDYLFDNEFGTDTDTRRTFSEVARFFGHISGKKPNLAENVTEGRRSYFLSLTYPDVTQAFEHIEVLTEGVDALELRVDLLKSSKHGENLGQTVPLSYVQEQVTKLRRACSLPIVFTVRTKGQGGAFPDVAHSQILDLLKLALRLGVEYIDVEINLPETEVRKLRKSQGYSKIIASWHDWSGRMKWDGAVVKEKYEIASKLGDIVKIVGKAENLQDNFAMYNFVDGIRKTSAAKPIIAINMGVEGQMSRILNPTFSPVSHPLLPVKAAPGQLSFQEIQQALHLLGLIPSRRFYLFGTPISQSMSPTLHNTAFDILGLPHKYGLLETNTVGDEIKTAITSPDFGGASVTIPFKLDVIPLLDKLTCAAEQIGAVNTIIPQPAVVDGSKRILVGDNTDWIGIKTCISSKLGYREVGASLVIGAGGTARAAIYALHALDAKVIYLFNRTTSKARDLERVFPEARVKVITQLGEWPGPKPSVIVGTVPASATAVLEDAEVATGSSLYLPNSLFEYREGPAVVVDMAYRPAETPLLRLAKKATGGNWAVVTGLEVLLEQGYEQFRIWTGRRCPRVRTAARVWEKYNASAC
;
A
#
# COMPACT_ATOMS: atom_id res chain seq x y z
N MET A 1 1.88 2.71 55.68
CA MET A 1 1.70 3.82 54.69
C MET A 1 2.97 3.88 53.87
N ASP A 2 3.06 2.95 52.90
CA ASP A 2 4.19 2.88 51.98
C ASP A 2 3.95 3.89 50.86
N LYS A 3 4.92 4.79 50.67
CA LYS A 3 4.94 5.74 49.57
C LYS A 3 5.17 4.95 48.29
N ALA A 4 4.17 4.88 47.43
CA ALA A 4 4.29 4.34 46.11
C ALA A 4 5.33 5.19 45.31
N ASP A 5 6.27 4.51 44.70
CA ASP A 5 7.32 5.05 43.87
C ASP A 5 6.71 5.72 42.61
N PRO A 6 6.95 7.00 42.34
CA PRO A 6 6.35 7.68 41.15
C PRO A 6 6.91 7.23 39.82
N GLU A 7 7.94 6.38 39.78
CA GLU A 7 8.55 5.92 38.51
C GLU A 7 7.85 4.73 37.85
N ALA A 8 6.88 4.09 38.51
CA ALA A 8 6.21 2.89 37.98
C ALA A 8 5.10 3.18 36.93
N SER A 9 4.73 4.44 36.67
CA SER A 9 3.64 4.79 35.75
C SER A 9 4.07 5.33 34.38
N ALA A 10 5.37 5.35 34.07
CA ALA A 10 5.91 5.93 32.82
C ALA A 10 6.35 4.88 31.79
N THR A 11 5.57 3.82 31.58
CA THR A 11 5.82 2.83 30.49
C THR A 11 5.04 3.12 29.21
N GLY A 12 4.46 4.32 29.05
CA GLY A 12 3.72 4.71 27.86
C GLY A 12 4.67 5.04 26.68
N THR A 13 4.51 4.35 25.57
CA THR A 13 4.99 4.81 24.26
C THR A 13 4.35 6.16 23.94
N HIS A 14 5.13 7.15 23.50
CA HIS A 14 4.57 8.40 23.00
C HIS A 14 3.96 8.10 21.61
N ILE A 15 2.64 7.97 21.55
CA ILE A 15 1.88 7.83 20.32
C ILE A 15 1.22 9.19 20.07
N ASN A 16 1.50 9.80 18.92
CA ASN A 16 0.87 11.04 18.50
C ASN A 16 -0.66 10.87 18.40
N ASP A 17 -1.41 11.92 18.72
CA ASP A 17 -2.86 11.96 18.45
C ASP A 17 -3.10 11.77 16.93
N PRO A 18 -3.87 10.77 16.48
CA PRO A 18 -4.15 10.55 15.06
C PRO A 18 -4.79 11.76 14.36
N GLU A 19 -5.45 12.64 15.11
CA GLU A 19 -6.06 13.86 14.58
C GLU A 19 -5.11 15.07 14.61
N ALA A 20 -3.92 14.95 15.20
CA ALA A 20 -2.95 16.03 15.21
C ALA A 20 -2.52 16.42 13.79
N SER A 21 -2.30 17.71 13.58
CA SER A 21 -1.72 18.20 12.33
C SER A 21 -0.28 17.73 12.19
N ILE A 22 0.18 17.56 10.95
CA ILE A 22 1.55 17.17 10.63
C ILE A 22 2.29 18.40 10.12
N LEU A 23 3.42 18.75 10.76
CA LEU A 23 4.25 19.86 10.35
C LEU A 23 5.35 19.36 9.39
N LEU A 24 5.49 20.03 8.23
CA LEU A 24 6.53 19.74 7.26
C LEU A 24 7.61 20.81 7.32
N ILE A 25 8.84 20.40 7.61
CA ILE A 25 10.04 21.25 7.57
C ILE A 25 11.01 20.74 6.50
N GLY A 26 12.05 21.49 6.19
CA GLY A 26 13.08 21.15 5.20
C GLY A 26 13.51 22.35 4.38
N MET A 27 14.61 22.20 3.63
CA MET A 27 15.14 23.26 2.77
C MET A 27 14.09 23.72 1.74
N ARG A 28 14.28 24.95 1.25
CA ARG A 28 13.57 25.43 0.06
C ARG A 28 13.94 24.53 -1.13
N GLY A 29 12.96 24.19 -1.98
CA GLY A 29 13.18 23.32 -3.14
C GLY A 29 13.07 21.82 -2.86
N THR A 30 12.86 21.38 -1.60
CA THR A 30 12.69 19.95 -1.27
C THR A 30 11.30 19.38 -1.60
N GLY A 31 10.33 20.22 -2.01
CA GLY A 31 8.99 19.76 -2.42
C GLY A 31 7.97 19.64 -1.28
N LYS A 32 8.16 20.34 -0.14
CA LYS A 32 7.24 20.31 1.01
C LYS A 32 5.77 20.51 0.64
N SER A 33 5.43 21.57 -0.09
CA SER A 33 4.04 21.86 -0.47
C SER A 33 3.47 20.81 -1.41
N PHE A 34 4.29 20.25 -2.32
CA PHE A 34 3.88 19.16 -3.21
C PHE A 34 3.56 17.86 -2.43
N ILE A 35 4.48 17.43 -1.58
CA ILE A 35 4.29 16.27 -0.70
C ILE A 35 3.15 16.51 0.28
N GLY A 36 3.04 17.74 0.85
CA GLY A 36 1.98 18.13 1.75
C GLY A 36 0.58 18.01 1.12
N ASN A 37 0.42 18.46 -0.11
CA ASN A 37 -0.84 18.31 -0.86
C ASN A 37 -1.20 16.84 -1.11
N MET A 38 -0.22 16.02 -1.49
CA MET A 38 -0.43 14.58 -1.65
C MET A 38 -0.82 13.91 -0.33
N ALA A 39 -0.13 14.21 0.77
CA ALA A 39 -0.41 13.67 2.09
C ALA A 39 -1.80 14.09 2.58
N ALA A 40 -2.16 15.36 2.41
CA ALA A 40 -3.47 15.87 2.77
C ALA A 40 -4.59 15.12 2.01
N LYS A 41 -4.44 14.95 0.69
CA LYS A 41 -5.38 14.17 -0.12
C LYS A 41 -5.45 12.70 0.33
N ALA A 42 -4.30 12.08 0.61
CA ALA A 42 -4.23 10.67 1.02
C ALA A 42 -4.88 10.39 2.39
N LEU A 43 -4.83 11.37 3.31
CA LEU A 43 -5.34 11.26 4.68
C LEU A 43 -6.68 11.96 4.89
N SER A 44 -7.27 12.57 3.85
CA SER A 44 -8.48 13.41 3.94
C SER A 44 -8.30 14.56 4.94
N LEU A 45 -7.12 15.21 4.92
CA LEU A 45 -6.79 16.39 5.71
C LEU A 45 -6.75 17.64 4.84
N THR A 46 -6.70 18.81 5.47
CA THR A 46 -6.54 20.09 4.77
C THR A 46 -5.05 20.42 4.63
N SER A 47 -4.60 20.76 3.41
CA SER A 47 -3.24 21.28 3.19
C SER A 47 -3.19 22.79 3.47
N LEU A 48 -2.12 23.24 4.12
CA LEU A 48 -1.88 24.63 4.43
C LEU A 48 -0.39 24.97 4.20
N ASP A 49 -0.12 26.07 3.50
CA ASP A 49 1.23 26.60 3.30
C ASP A 49 1.41 27.84 4.21
N ALA A 50 2.45 27.81 5.04
CA ALA A 50 2.70 28.89 6.00
C ALA A 50 3.11 30.21 5.33
N ASP A 51 3.75 30.18 4.14
CA ASP A 51 4.09 31.37 3.38
C ASP A 51 2.79 32.03 2.86
N GLN A 52 1.81 31.24 2.37
CA GLN A 52 0.49 31.76 1.97
C GLN A 52 -0.28 32.33 3.15
N TYR A 53 -0.27 31.61 4.29
CA TYR A 53 -0.91 32.13 5.51
C TYR A 53 -0.29 33.43 5.97
N PHE A 54 1.03 33.59 5.88
CA PHE A 54 1.75 34.80 6.15
C PHE A 54 1.27 35.96 5.25
N GLU A 55 1.22 35.72 3.93
CA GLU A 55 0.79 36.71 2.93
C GLU A 55 -0.67 37.15 3.14
N GLU A 56 -1.55 36.21 3.48
CA GLU A 56 -2.94 36.53 3.83
C GLU A 56 -3.06 37.37 5.08
N LYS A 57 -2.23 37.14 6.11
CA LYS A 57 -2.24 37.84 7.36
C LYS A 57 -1.68 39.26 7.25
N TYR A 58 -0.51 39.40 6.65
CA TYR A 58 0.21 40.67 6.57
C TYR A 58 -0.15 41.50 5.33
N LYS A 59 -0.90 40.95 4.38
CA LYS A 59 -1.32 41.56 3.11
C LYS A 59 -0.14 42.03 2.24
N ILE A 60 1.00 41.37 2.37
CA ILE A 60 2.24 41.63 1.63
C ILE A 60 2.93 40.29 1.31
N GLY A 61 3.54 40.21 0.14
CA GLY A 61 4.31 39.02 -0.24
C GLY A 61 5.58 38.85 0.59
N VAL A 62 5.99 37.60 0.86
CA VAL A 62 7.21 37.32 1.65
C VAL A 62 8.44 38.04 1.09
N ARG A 63 8.60 38.08 -0.26
CA ARG A 63 9.72 38.75 -0.92
C ARG A 63 9.75 40.24 -0.65
N GLU A 64 8.62 40.89 -0.76
CA GLU A 64 8.44 42.31 -0.54
C GLU A 64 8.65 42.66 0.94
N PHE A 65 8.09 41.87 1.85
CA PHE A 65 8.28 42.07 3.29
C PHE A 65 9.76 42.00 3.69
N VAL A 66 10.51 40.99 3.17
CA VAL A 66 11.95 40.86 3.43
C VAL A 66 12.74 42.02 2.84
N HIS A 67 12.34 42.54 1.67
CA HIS A 67 12.99 43.69 1.06
C HIS A 67 12.80 44.98 1.89
N GLU A 68 11.62 45.18 2.45
CA GLU A 68 11.29 46.36 3.23
C GLU A 68 11.81 46.30 4.67
N ASN A 69 11.72 45.13 5.32
CA ASN A 69 11.93 45.00 6.77
C ASN A 69 13.16 44.15 7.14
N GLY A 70 13.78 43.48 6.16
CA GLY A 70 14.94 42.63 6.37
C GLY A 70 14.60 41.22 6.91
N TRP A 71 15.58 40.34 6.84
CA TRP A 71 15.44 38.94 7.29
C TRP A 71 15.13 38.80 8.80
N PRO A 72 15.74 39.60 9.74
CA PRO A 72 15.43 39.45 11.15
C PRO A 72 13.94 39.68 11.47
N ALA A 73 13.36 40.79 10.94
CA ALA A 73 11.95 41.07 11.12
C ALA A 73 11.04 40.01 10.54
N PHE A 74 11.42 39.45 9.39
CA PHE A 74 10.68 38.30 8.80
C PHE A 74 10.73 37.08 9.70
N ARG A 75 11.89 36.76 10.31
CA ARG A 75 12.00 35.62 11.23
C ARG A 75 11.13 35.77 12.47
N ASP A 76 11.00 36.98 13.00
CA ASP A 76 10.11 37.27 14.12
C ASP A 76 8.63 37.09 13.72
N ALA A 77 8.25 37.58 12.54
CA ALA A 77 6.90 37.42 12.01
C ALA A 77 6.58 35.95 11.66
N GLU A 78 7.55 35.21 11.10
CA GLU A 78 7.44 33.79 10.81
C GLU A 78 7.22 32.94 12.10
N LEU A 79 7.89 33.31 13.21
CA LEU A 79 7.68 32.70 14.52
C LEU A 79 6.26 32.95 15.07
N VAL A 80 5.73 34.18 14.88
CA VAL A 80 4.35 34.48 15.26
C VAL A 80 3.37 33.63 14.47
N VAL A 81 3.56 33.53 13.16
CA VAL A 81 2.74 32.65 12.30
C VAL A 81 2.80 31.17 12.75
N LEU A 82 4.00 30.65 13.06
CA LEU A 82 4.16 29.30 13.56
C LEU A 82 3.35 29.07 14.85
N LYS A 83 3.41 29.98 15.82
CA LYS A 83 2.64 29.89 17.06
C LYS A 83 1.14 29.83 16.79
N GLU A 84 0.63 30.73 15.96
CA GLU A 84 -0.79 30.76 15.60
C GLU A 84 -1.24 29.50 14.87
N LEU A 85 -0.43 28.99 13.96
CA LEU A 85 -0.74 27.75 13.24
C LEU A 85 -0.81 26.55 14.19
N ILE A 86 0.11 26.44 15.15
CA ILE A 86 0.09 25.38 16.15
C ILE A 86 -1.13 25.49 17.08
N GLU A 87 -1.52 26.70 17.45
CA GLU A 87 -2.66 26.95 18.34
C GLU A 87 -4.00 26.74 17.64
N ASN A 88 -4.17 27.32 16.44
CA ASN A 88 -5.46 27.39 15.76
C ASN A 88 -5.68 26.30 14.72
N LYS A 89 -4.60 25.69 14.20
CA LYS A 89 -4.61 24.64 13.15
C LYS A 89 -3.87 23.38 13.58
N GLY A 90 -3.72 23.15 14.87
CA GLY A 90 -3.01 22.00 15.44
C GLY A 90 -3.69 20.62 15.21
N ARG A 91 -4.87 20.58 14.56
CA ARG A 91 -5.60 19.34 14.23
C ARG A 91 -6.16 19.41 12.81
N GLY A 92 -6.13 18.28 12.11
CA GLY A 92 -6.78 18.12 10.81
C GLY A 92 -6.04 18.70 9.61
N HIS A 93 -4.77 19.11 9.74
CA HIS A 93 -4.03 19.75 8.67
C HIS A 93 -2.67 19.09 8.39
N ILE A 94 -2.18 19.29 7.17
CA ILE A 94 -0.77 19.15 6.81
C ILE A 94 -0.24 20.55 6.57
N ILE A 95 0.73 20.99 7.38
CA ILE A 95 1.23 22.37 7.38
C ILE A 95 2.66 22.40 6.85
N SER A 96 2.85 22.98 5.68
CA SER A 96 4.17 23.21 5.07
C SER A 96 4.77 24.51 5.60
N LEU A 97 5.91 24.42 6.32
CA LEU A 97 6.59 25.57 6.93
C LEU A 97 7.69 26.12 6.01
N GLY A 98 8.04 27.38 6.21
CA GLY A 98 9.11 28.07 5.48
C GLY A 98 10.47 27.38 5.62
N GLY A 99 11.30 27.41 4.57
CA GLY A 99 12.61 26.73 4.56
C GLY A 99 13.66 27.31 5.52
N GLY A 100 13.40 28.42 6.15
CA GLY A 100 14.26 29.07 7.14
C GLY A 100 13.72 29.02 8.56
N ILE A 101 12.61 28.37 8.81
CA ILE A 101 11.94 28.33 10.14
C ILE A 101 12.87 27.85 11.26
N VAL A 102 13.86 27.02 10.94
CA VAL A 102 14.83 26.46 11.91
C VAL A 102 15.95 27.44 12.28
N GLU A 103 16.02 28.64 11.70
CA GLU A 103 17.11 29.59 11.99
C GLU A 103 17.01 30.19 13.38
N THR A 104 15.82 30.36 13.93
CA THR A 104 15.65 30.88 15.30
C THR A 104 15.59 29.78 16.33
N VAL A 105 16.27 29.98 17.48
CA VAL A 105 16.23 29.01 18.59
C VAL A 105 14.80 28.82 19.10
N ALA A 106 14.02 29.91 19.18
CA ALA A 106 12.63 29.86 19.65
C ALA A 106 11.75 28.96 18.77
N ALA A 107 11.90 29.04 17.44
CA ALA A 107 11.16 28.15 16.52
C ALA A 107 11.59 26.69 16.65
N ARG A 108 12.92 26.43 16.80
CA ARG A 108 13.41 25.07 17.03
C ARG A 108 12.84 24.45 18.31
N THR A 109 12.82 25.22 19.41
CA THR A 109 12.22 24.77 20.68
C THR A 109 10.75 24.44 20.50
N LEU A 110 9.98 25.33 19.83
CA LEU A 110 8.55 25.13 19.61
C LEU A 110 8.25 23.90 18.73
N LEU A 111 9.07 23.64 17.71
CA LEU A 111 8.95 22.45 16.85
C LEU A 111 9.24 21.16 17.63
N LYS A 112 10.28 21.15 18.49
CA LYS A 112 10.58 20.00 19.36
C LYS A 112 9.46 19.72 20.36
N ASP A 113 8.94 20.79 20.99
CA ASP A 113 7.83 20.67 21.95
C ASP A 113 6.58 20.13 21.25
N TYR A 114 6.33 20.57 20.01
CA TYR A 114 5.23 20.06 19.20
C TYR A 114 5.41 18.57 18.90
N GLY A 115 6.58 18.17 18.40
CA GLY A 115 6.91 16.76 18.07
C GLY A 115 6.81 15.84 19.27
N SER A 116 7.24 16.30 20.45
CA SER A 116 7.24 15.51 21.67
C SER A 116 5.89 15.39 22.38
N SER A 117 4.91 16.26 22.07
CA SER A 117 3.69 16.36 22.89
C SER A 117 2.37 16.41 22.10
N ARG A 118 2.39 16.74 20.81
CA ARG A 118 1.18 16.98 20.02
C ARG A 118 1.09 16.13 18.75
N GLY A 119 2.02 16.33 17.81
CA GLY A 119 1.93 15.69 16.50
C GLY A 119 3.26 15.64 15.75
N PRO A 120 3.35 14.87 14.66
CA PRO A 120 4.63 14.62 13.98
C PRO A 120 5.21 15.87 13.31
N VAL A 121 6.52 16.04 13.43
CA VAL A 121 7.32 16.98 12.64
C VAL A 121 8.16 16.17 11.64
N VAL A 122 7.93 16.38 10.35
CA VAL A 122 8.56 15.64 9.26
C VAL A 122 9.54 16.53 8.50
N ASN A 123 10.80 16.13 8.43
CA ASN A 123 11.78 16.78 7.57
C ASN A 123 11.71 16.16 6.17
N ILE A 124 11.33 16.99 5.18
CA ILE A 124 11.34 16.61 3.76
C ILE A 124 12.72 16.93 3.20
N ILE A 125 13.43 15.87 2.79
CA ILE A 125 14.76 15.99 2.17
C ILE A 125 14.68 15.66 0.68
N ARG A 126 15.70 16.13 -0.05
CA ARG A 126 15.93 15.86 -1.47
C ARG A 126 17.42 15.95 -1.74
N PRO A 127 17.98 15.21 -2.71
CA PRO A 127 19.39 15.36 -3.12
C PRO A 127 19.76 16.83 -3.35
N LEU A 128 20.89 17.26 -2.82
CA LEU A 128 21.30 18.67 -2.86
C LEU A 128 21.43 19.21 -4.28
N ASP A 129 21.97 18.40 -5.21
CA ASP A 129 22.12 18.77 -6.62
C ASP A 129 20.76 19.06 -7.28
N ASP A 130 19.74 18.27 -6.96
CA ASP A 130 18.36 18.49 -7.44
C ASP A 130 17.75 19.76 -6.84
N VAL A 131 18.05 20.05 -5.57
CA VAL A 131 17.60 21.30 -4.91
C VAL A 131 18.25 22.51 -5.56
N ILE A 132 19.56 22.46 -5.84
CA ILE A 132 20.31 23.53 -6.52
C ILE A 132 19.72 23.75 -7.92
N ALA A 133 19.59 22.71 -8.73
CA ALA A 133 19.05 22.79 -10.09
C ALA A 133 17.64 23.40 -10.11
N TYR A 134 16.79 23.03 -9.15
CA TYR A 134 15.45 23.61 -9.00
C TYR A 134 15.50 25.08 -8.66
N LEU A 135 16.32 25.49 -7.67
CA LEU A 135 16.40 26.87 -7.21
C LEU A 135 17.02 27.82 -8.26
N ASP A 136 17.95 27.32 -9.07
CA ASP A 136 18.54 28.08 -10.18
C ASP A 136 17.51 28.33 -11.31
N SER A 137 16.54 27.45 -11.46
CA SER A 137 15.44 27.63 -12.44
C SER A 137 14.31 28.51 -11.91
N GLU A 138 14.21 28.73 -10.59
CA GLU A 138 13.12 29.46 -9.93
C GLU A 138 13.52 30.89 -9.56
N GLY A 139 13.05 31.92 -10.31
CA GLY A 139 13.33 33.34 -10.06
C GLY A 139 12.36 34.06 -9.11
N SER A 140 11.35 33.38 -8.53
CA SER A 140 10.22 34.03 -7.85
C SER A 140 10.46 34.45 -6.39
N ARG A 141 11.46 33.88 -5.72
CA ARG A 141 11.72 34.09 -4.27
C ARG A 141 13.03 34.85 -4.01
N PRO A 142 13.20 35.48 -2.80
CA PRO A 142 14.44 36.16 -2.45
C PRO A 142 15.65 35.21 -2.56
N ALA A 143 16.75 35.72 -3.15
CA ALA A 143 18.01 34.98 -3.17
C ALA A 143 18.61 34.86 -1.77
N TYR A 144 19.35 33.80 -1.52
CA TYR A 144 20.21 33.73 -0.34
C TYR A 144 21.42 34.67 -0.53
N GLY A 145 21.91 35.29 0.55
CA GLY A 145 23.16 36.07 0.52
C GLY A 145 24.43 35.19 0.49
N GLU A 146 24.25 33.86 0.47
CA GLU A 146 25.31 32.81 0.48
C GLU A 146 24.92 31.68 -0.47
N SER A 147 25.85 30.75 -0.77
CA SER A 147 25.54 29.62 -1.64
C SER A 147 24.48 28.71 -1.04
N VAL A 148 23.65 28.07 -1.91
CA VAL A 148 22.64 27.11 -1.48
C VAL A 148 23.26 25.96 -0.68
N ALA A 149 24.48 25.54 -1.06
CA ALA A 149 25.21 24.47 -0.37
C ALA A 149 25.62 24.87 1.05
N ASP A 150 26.05 26.12 1.26
CA ASP A 150 26.43 26.63 2.59
C ASP A 150 25.18 26.77 3.49
N VAL A 151 24.07 27.28 2.95
CA VAL A 151 22.78 27.33 3.66
C VAL A 151 22.34 25.93 4.07
N PHE A 152 22.43 24.96 3.16
CA PHE A 152 22.09 23.57 3.45
C PHE A 152 22.94 23.01 4.59
N LYS A 153 24.28 23.07 4.47
CA LYS A 153 25.22 22.59 5.47
C LYS A 153 24.99 23.19 6.86
N ARG A 154 24.62 24.49 6.92
CA ARG A 154 24.33 25.18 8.17
C ARG A 154 23.01 24.75 8.79
N ARG A 155 21.95 24.52 7.98
CA ARG A 155 20.58 24.22 8.47
C ARG A 155 20.34 22.74 8.70
N GLU A 156 21.05 21.86 8.03
CA GLU A 156 20.88 20.41 8.11
C GLU A 156 20.84 19.87 9.56
N PRO A 157 21.79 20.24 10.47
CA PRO A 157 21.73 19.82 11.87
C PRO A 157 20.48 20.29 12.60
N TRP A 158 20.00 21.50 12.29
CA TRP A 158 18.81 22.06 12.91
C TRP A 158 17.52 21.37 12.44
N PHE A 159 17.43 21.01 11.16
CA PHE A 159 16.32 20.19 10.67
C PHE A 159 16.32 18.82 11.34
N ALA A 160 17.49 18.19 11.46
CA ALA A 160 17.63 16.91 12.12
C ALA A 160 17.23 16.95 13.60
N GLU A 161 17.56 18.07 14.29
CA GLU A 161 17.24 18.30 15.70
C GLU A 161 15.74 18.53 15.95
N CYS A 162 15.03 19.12 15.00
CA CYS A 162 13.62 19.53 15.14
C CYS A 162 12.60 18.54 14.59
N SER A 163 13.04 17.44 13.95
CA SER A 163 12.14 16.49 13.31
C SER A 163 12.13 15.13 13.96
N ASP A 164 10.94 14.54 14.06
CA ASP A 164 10.74 13.17 14.52
C ASP A 164 10.96 12.19 13.37
N TYR A 165 10.54 12.60 12.15
CA TYR A 165 10.55 11.75 10.97
C TYR A 165 11.30 12.41 9.81
N LEU A 166 11.73 11.56 8.87
CA LEU A 166 12.47 11.91 7.68
C LEU A 166 11.78 11.31 6.45
N PHE A 167 11.38 12.15 5.51
CA PHE A 167 10.83 11.71 4.23
C PHE A 167 11.76 12.12 3.10
N ASP A 168 12.28 11.13 2.37
CA ASP A 168 13.17 11.36 1.26
C ASP A 168 12.37 11.54 -0.04
N ASN A 169 12.39 12.76 -0.59
CA ASN A 169 11.68 13.13 -1.81
C ASN A 169 12.54 12.97 -3.06
N GLU A 170 13.26 11.85 -3.20
CA GLU A 170 13.87 11.48 -4.49
C GLU A 170 12.83 11.24 -5.60
N PHE A 171 11.57 11.02 -5.22
CA PHE A 171 10.46 10.79 -6.15
C PHE A 171 10.12 12.01 -7.02
N GLY A 172 10.56 13.22 -6.68
CA GLY A 172 10.20 14.46 -7.37
C GLY A 172 10.69 14.60 -8.82
N THR A 173 11.60 13.73 -9.26
CA THR A 173 12.13 13.69 -10.64
C THR A 173 11.51 12.58 -11.48
N ASP A 174 10.74 11.68 -10.87
CA ASP A 174 10.15 10.53 -11.54
C ASP A 174 8.78 10.91 -12.14
N THR A 175 8.55 10.53 -13.37
CA THR A 175 7.26 10.70 -14.07
C THR A 175 6.15 9.85 -13.48
N ASP A 176 6.45 8.88 -12.59
CA ASP A 176 5.47 8.01 -11.93
C ASP A 176 4.93 8.62 -10.63
N THR A 177 4.11 9.64 -10.78
CA THR A 177 3.40 10.30 -9.66
C THR A 177 2.53 9.34 -8.82
N ARG A 178 2.19 8.14 -9.33
CA ARG A 178 1.43 7.13 -8.57
C ARG A 178 2.27 6.46 -7.50
N ARG A 179 3.51 6.09 -7.83
CA ARG A 179 4.44 5.50 -6.85
C ARG A 179 4.71 6.50 -5.74
N THR A 180 4.98 7.75 -6.12
CA THR A 180 5.13 8.84 -5.15
C THR A 180 3.89 8.97 -4.25
N PHE A 181 2.69 9.02 -4.82
CA PHE A 181 1.45 9.12 -4.05
C PHE A 181 1.24 7.91 -3.12
N SER A 182 1.53 6.70 -3.61
CA SER A 182 1.42 5.47 -2.81
C SER A 182 2.36 5.48 -1.61
N GLU A 183 3.62 5.91 -1.80
CA GLU A 183 4.59 6.00 -0.71
C GLU A 183 4.26 7.12 0.28
N VAL A 184 3.84 8.29 -0.22
CA VAL A 184 3.33 9.39 0.64
C VAL A 184 2.14 8.89 1.47
N ALA A 185 1.17 8.21 0.84
CA ALA A 185 0.01 7.68 1.54
C ALA A 185 0.38 6.61 2.58
N ARG A 186 1.38 5.76 2.29
CA ARG A 186 1.91 4.78 3.23
C ARG A 186 2.61 5.46 4.41
N PHE A 187 3.59 6.33 4.11
CA PHE A 187 4.43 6.96 5.12
C PHE A 187 3.60 7.82 6.08
N PHE A 188 2.85 8.77 5.55
CA PHE A 188 2.03 9.68 6.37
C PHE A 188 0.89 8.94 7.07
N GLY A 189 0.31 7.91 6.45
CA GLY A 189 -0.67 7.03 7.09
C GLY A 189 -0.07 6.26 8.25
N HIS A 190 1.17 5.77 8.13
CA HIS A 190 1.88 5.06 9.17
C HIS A 190 2.21 5.97 10.35
N ILE A 191 2.89 7.09 10.13
CA ILE A 191 3.34 7.98 11.21
C ILE A 191 2.21 8.70 11.95
N SER A 192 1.01 8.78 11.35
CA SER A 192 -0.18 9.37 11.96
C SER A 192 -1.13 8.34 12.57
N GLY A 193 -0.92 7.03 12.34
CA GLY A 193 -1.85 5.99 12.76
C GLY A 193 -3.22 6.00 12.06
N LYS A 194 -3.42 6.84 11.04
CA LYS A 194 -4.71 6.96 10.32
C LYS A 194 -5.01 5.81 9.38
N LYS A 195 -3.98 5.11 8.90
CA LYS A 195 -4.16 3.87 8.14
C LYS A 195 -3.70 2.71 9.00
N PRO A 196 -4.56 1.70 9.21
CA PRO A 196 -4.17 0.53 9.96
C PRO A 196 -2.92 -0.07 9.32
N ASN A 197 -1.93 -0.33 10.14
CA ASN A 197 -0.76 -1.06 9.74
C ASN A 197 -1.21 -2.44 9.26
N LEU A 198 -0.66 -2.93 8.17
CA LEU A 198 -0.79 -4.35 7.77
C LEU A 198 -0.41 -5.31 8.92
N ALA A 199 0.33 -4.80 9.91
CA ALA A 199 0.65 -5.46 11.17
C ALA A 199 -0.56 -5.86 12.01
N GLU A 200 -1.65 -5.11 12.00
CA GLU A 200 -2.86 -5.46 12.76
C GLU A 200 -3.52 -6.72 12.20
N ASN A 201 -3.43 -6.95 10.90
CA ASN A 201 -3.89 -8.20 10.28
C ASN A 201 -3.07 -9.43 10.71
N VAL A 202 -1.86 -9.26 11.21
CA VAL A 202 -1.00 -10.34 11.71
C VAL A 202 -1.47 -10.85 13.07
N THR A 203 -2.11 -10.01 13.87
CA THR A 203 -2.61 -10.36 15.21
C THR A 203 -3.97 -11.06 15.20
N GLU A 204 -4.71 -11.05 14.09
CA GLU A 204 -6.06 -11.63 13.96
C GLU A 204 -6.09 -13.14 13.65
N GLY A 205 -5.03 -13.89 13.99
CA GLY A 205 -4.99 -15.35 13.80
C GLY A 205 -4.67 -15.80 12.37
N ARG A 206 -4.46 -14.89 11.43
CA ARG A 206 -4.01 -15.16 10.07
C ARG A 206 -2.51 -15.46 10.05
N ARG A 207 -2.09 -16.48 9.30
CA ARG A 207 -0.66 -16.75 9.08
C ARG A 207 0.01 -15.62 8.30
N SER A 208 1.21 -15.22 8.71
CA SER A 208 1.98 -14.16 8.06
C SER A 208 3.42 -14.56 7.79
N TYR A 209 4.02 -13.94 6.79
CA TYR A 209 5.33 -14.32 6.24
C TYR A 209 6.14 -13.09 5.89
N PHE A 210 7.46 -13.16 6.08
CA PHE A 210 8.37 -12.16 5.54
C PHE A 210 9.52 -12.81 4.76
N LEU A 211 9.98 -12.11 3.73
CA LEU A 211 11.14 -12.50 2.94
C LEU A 211 12.37 -11.70 3.39
N SER A 212 13.45 -12.38 3.78
CA SER A 212 14.72 -11.73 4.09
C SER A 212 15.47 -11.44 2.79
N LEU A 213 15.71 -10.16 2.48
CA LEU A 213 16.54 -9.74 1.37
C LEU A 213 18.04 -9.93 1.72
N THR A 214 18.72 -10.75 0.95
CA THR A 214 20.13 -11.10 1.18
C THR A 214 21.08 -10.47 0.15
N TYR A 215 20.61 -9.45 -0.57
CA TYR A 215 21.40 -8.69 -1.52
C TYR A 215 22.30 -7.67 -0.79
N PRO A 216 23.56 -7.48 -1.24
CA PRO A 216 24.45 -6.46 -0.71
C PRO A 216 24.03 -5.02 -1.08
N ASP A 217 23.25 -4.85 -2.14
CA ASP A 217 22.56 -3.62 -2.55
C ASP A 217 21.16 -3.99 -2.99
N VAL A 218 20.13 -3.30 -2.45
CA VAL A 218 18.72 -3.63 -2.71
C VAL A 218 18.31 -3.44 -4.18
N THR A 219 19.04 -2.61 -4.93
CA THR A 219 18.76 -2.39 -6.36
C THR A 219 18.91 -3.64 -7.19
N GLN A 220 19.74 -4.59 -6.75
CA GLN A 220 19.89 -5.89 -7.41
C GLN A 220 18.65 -6.76 -7.36
N ALA A 221 17.72 -6.46 -6.43
CA ALA A 221 16.44 -7.16 -6.34
C ALA A 221 15.37 -6.57 -7.28
N PHE A 222 15.54 -5.37 -7.84
CA PHE A 222 14.46 -4.59 -8.47
C PHE A 222 13.85 -5.28 -9.69
N GLU A 223 14.65 -5.91 -10.51
CA GLU A 223 14.16 -6.68 -11.67
C GLU A 223 13.18 -7.78 -11.27
N HIS A 224 13.34 -8.33 -10.07
CA HIS A 224 12.56 -9.47 -9.59
C HIS A 224 11.70 -9.15 -8.37
N ILE A 225 11.63 -7.90 -7.91
CA ILE A 225 11.01 -7.54 -6.63
C ILE A 225 9.55 -7.98 -6.54
N GLU A 226 8.78 -7.87 -7.62
CA GLU A 226 7.38 -8.29 -7.63
C GLU A 226 7.24 -9.81 -7.48
N VAL A 227 8.13 -10.59 -8.10
CA VAL A 227 8.17 -12.06 -7.99
C VAL A 227 8.66 -12.47 -6.60
N LEU A 228 9.71 -11.82 -6.09
CA LEU A 228 10.25 -12.06 -4.74
C LEU A 228 9.20 -11.83 -3.65
N THR A 229 8.26 -10.91 -3.88
CA THR A 229 7.26 -10.52 -2.89
C THR A 229 5.93 -11.27 -2.99
N GLU A 230 5.84 -12.28 -3.87
CA GLU A 230 4.65 -13.11 -4.01
C GLU A 230 4.33 -13.88 -2.72
N GLY A 231 3.11 -13.71 -2.22
CA GLY A 231 2.60 -14.38 -1.03
C GLY A 231 3.08 -13.85 0.32
N VAL A 232 4.12 -12.99 0.38
CA VAL A 232 4.65 -12.48 1.64
C VAL A 232 3.97 -11.18 2.09
N ASP A 233 4.00 -10.93 3.39
CA ASP A 233 3.36 -9.79 4.05
C ASP A 233 4.34 -8.66 4.36
N ALA A 234 5.66 -8.95 4.44
CA ALA A 234 6.72 -7.97 4.69
C ALA A 234 8.04 -8.38 4.03
N LEU A 235 8.95 -7.41 3.89
CA LEU A 235 10.34 -7.62 3.50
C LEU A 235 11.27 -7.35 4.68
N GLU A 236 12.20 -8.26 4.97
CA GLU A 236 13.26 -7.99 5.94
C GLU A 236 14.48 -7.41 5.22
N LEU A 237 14.83 -6.18 5.56
CA LEU A 237 16.09 -5.55 5.15
C LEU A 237 17.19 -5.95 6.12
N ARG A 238 18.12 -6.78 5.69
CA ARG A 238 19.29 -7.24 6.44
C ARG A 238 20.42 -6.23 6.30
N VAL A 239 20.42 -5.22 7.17
CA VAL A 239 21.42 -4.13 7.16
C VAL A 239 22.83 -4.64 7.37
N ASP A 240 22.99 -5.70 8.13
CA ASP A 240 24.25 -6.37 8.37
C ASP A 240 24.86 -7.04 7.12
N LEU A 241 24.07 -7.27 6.08
CA LEU A 241 24.52 -7.85 4.80
C LEU A 241 24.80 -6.80 3.72
N LEU A 242 24.40 -5.53 3.95
CA LEU A 242 24.63 -4.45 2.99
C LEU A 242 26.12 -4.16 2.82
N LYS A 243 26.52 -3.87 1.59
CA LYS A 243 27.91 -3.51 1.23
C LYS A 243 27.87 -2.32 0.27
N SER A 244 28.55 -1.25 0.65
CA SER A 244 28.67 -0.08 -0.22
C SER A 244 29.89 -0.21 -1.12
N SER A 245 29.68 -0.30 -2.43
CA SER A 245 30.75 -0.29 -3.42
C SER A 245 31.53 1.03 -3.45
N LYS A 246 30.92 2.13 -3.02
CA LYS A 246 31.55 3.47 -3.01
C LYS A 246 32.53 3.67 -1.86
N HIS A 247 32.49 2.86 -0.81
CA HIS A 247 33.29 3.05 0.41
C HIS A 247 34.47 2.07 0.56
N GLY A 248 34.81 1.36 -0.51
CA GLY A 248 35.94 0.40 -0.51
C GLY A 248 35.71 -0.81 0.39
N GLU A 249 36.35 -1.94 0.08
CA GLU A 249 36.33 -3.16 0.91
C GLU A 249 37.20 -2.98 2.17
N ASN A 250 36.88 -2.07 3.06
CA ASN A 250 37.48 -2.06 4.39
C ASN A 250 36.79 -3.13 5.24
N LEU A 251 37.33 -4.33 5.21
CA LEU A 251 37.02 -5.44 6.09
C LEU A 251 37.01 -4.96 7.56
N GLY A 252 35.81 -4.75 8.12
CA GLY A 252 35.63 -4.38 9.52
C GLY A 252 34.88 -3.06 9.79
N GLN A 253 34.61 -2.24 8.79
CA GLN A 253 33.82 -1.02 8.96
C GLN A 253 32.31 -1.31 8.79
N THR A 254 31.52 -0.71 9.68
CA THR A 254 30.06 -0.73 9.60
C THR A 254 29.58 0.18 8.48
N VAL A 255 28.44 -0.18 7.87
CA VAL A 255 27.83 0.63 6.78
C VAL A 255 27.43 2.03 7.28
N PRO A 256 27.72 3.10 6.51
CA PRO A 256 27.32 4.46 6.86
C PRO A 256 25.80 4.63 6.94
N LEU A 257 25.33 5.46 7.88
CA LEU A 257 23.89 5.78 8.03
C LEU A 257 23.27 6.31 6.73
N SER A 258 23.98 7.18 6.01
CA SER A 258 23.52 7.73 4.72
C SER A 258 23.29 6.66 3.66
N TYR A 259 24.18 5.64 3.59
CA TYR A 259 23.99 4.53 2.67
C TYR A 259 22.79 3.67 3.05
N VAL A 260 22.58 3.39 4.34
CA VAL A 260 21.42 2.63 4.82
C VAL A 260 20.13 3.39 4.54
N GLN A 261 20.11 4.72 4.74
CA GLN A 261 18.99 5.58 4.35
C GLN A 261 18.68 5.47 2.86
N GLU A 262 19.70 5.59 2.01
CA GLU A 262 19.57 5.41 0.54
C GLU A 262 18.96 4.05 0.19
N GLN A 263 19.40 2.97 0.85
CA GLN A 263 18.88 1.62 0.60
C GLN A 263 17.40 1.47 1.02
N VAL A 264 17.00 2.06 2.15
CA VAL A 264 15.59 2.07 2.57
C VAL A 264 14.74 2.87 1.57
N THR A 265 15.17 4.05 1.17
CA THR A 265 14.47 4.91 0.19
C THR A 265 14.31 4.18 -1.15
N LYS A 266 15.37 3.57 -1.67
CA LYS A 266 15.33 2.77 -2.91
C LYS A 266 14.36 1.59 -2.80
N LEU A 267 14.39 0.85 -1.68
CA LEU A 267 13.48 -0.27 -1.46
C LEU A 267 12.01 0.19 -1.43
N ARG A 268 11.72 1.34 -0.82
CA ARG A 268 10.38 1.95 -0.79
C ARG A 268 9.87 2.34 -2.19
N ARG A 269 10.76 2.79 -3.07
CA ARG A 269 10.41 3.09 -4.47
C ARG A 269 10.04 1.82 -5.25
N ALA A 270 10.67 0.71 -4.93
CA ALA A 270 10.45 -0.57 -5.62
C ALA A 270 9.27 -1.37 -5.04
N CYS A 271 8.98 -1.25 -3.74
CA CYS A 271 8.00 -2.10 -3.05
C CYS A 271 7.28 -1.36 -1.92
N SER A 272 5.96 -1.50 -1.88
CA SER A 272 5.08 -0.91 -0.85
C SER A 272 4.84 -1.81 0.37
N LEU A 273 5.46 -3.00 0.45
CA LEU A 273 5.34 -3.87 1.61
C LEU A 273 5.95 -3.26 2.86
N PRO A 274 5.44 -3.60 4.05
CA PRO A 274 6.11 -3.32 5.31
C PRO A 274 7.56 -3.79 5.30
N ILE A 275 8.45 -3.00 5.90
CA ILE A 275 9.85 -3.36 6.09
C ILE A 275 10.07 -3.81 7.53
N VAL A 276 10.76 -4.93 7.69
CA VAL A 276 11.39 -5.36 8.94
C VAL A 276 12.86 -4.95 8.84
N PHE A 277 13.26 -3.96 9.59
CA PHE A 277 14.64 -3.45 9.60
C PHE A 277 15.47 -4.22 10.62
N THR A 278 16.44 -4.98 10.14
CA THR A 278 17.23 -5.91 10.97
C THR A 278 18.74 -5.61 10.90
N VAL A 279 19.35 -5.36 12.06
CA VAL A 279 20.79 -5.29 12.24
C VAL A 279 21.23 -6.51 13.04
N ARG A 280 21.60 -7.60 12.37
CA ARG A 280 21.91 -8.88 13.02
C ARG A 280 23.38 -8.96 13.38
N THR A 281 23.69 -9.15 14.68
CA THR A 281 25.07 -9.29 15.17
C THR A 281 25.66 -10.68 14.89
N LYS A 282 26.98 -10.79 14.92
CA LYS A 282 27.71 -12.05 14.71
C LYS A 282 27.30 -13.10 15.74
N GLY A 283 27.19 -12.73 17.02
CA GLY A 283 26.76 -13.61 18.08
C GLY A 283 25.33 -14.13 17.93
N GLN A 284 24.49 -13.42 17.17
CA GLN A 284 23.11 -13.79 16.83
C GLN A 284 23.01 -14.38 15.40
N GLY A 285 24.15 -14.72 14.75
CA GLY A 285 24.18 -15.38 13.44
C GLY A 285 24.09 -14.43 12.24
N GLY A 286 24.41 -13.16 12.42
CA GLY A 286 24.55 -12.17 11.37
C GLY A 286 26.00 -11.81 11.03
N ALA A 287 26.18 -10.64 10.44
CA ALA A 287 27.51 -10.14 10.03
C ALA A 287 27.95 -8.87 10.79
N PHE A 288 27.05 -8.21 11.55
CA PHE A 288 27.36 -6.97 12.27
C PHE A 288 28.24 -7.25 13.51
N PRO A 289 29.22 -6.36 13.86
CA PRO A 289 30.04 -6.56 15.03
C PRO A 289 29.27 -6.51 16.35
N ASP A 290 29.49 -7.47 17.24
CA ASP A 290 28.78 -7.57 18.53
C ASP A 290 29.01 -6.36 19.46
N VAL A 291 30.19 -5.75 19.38
CA VAL A 291 30.60 -4.63 20.25
C VAL A 291 30.10 -3.26 19.79
N ALA A 292 29.47 -3.19 18.63
CA ALA A 292 29.06 -1.92 17.98
C ALA A 292 27.68 -1.42 18.44
N HIS A 293 27.33 -1.52 19.73
CA HIS A 293 26.02 -1.20 20.28
C HIS A 293 25.53 0.21 19.92
N SER A 294 26.41 1.24 19.99
CA SER A 294 26.05 2.61 19.64
C SER A 294 25.58 2.74 18.20
N GLN A 295 26.35 2.12 17.27
CA GLN A 295 26.01 2.14 15.83
C GLN A 295 24.74 1.38 15.51
N ILE A 296 24.48 0.24 16.20
CA ILE A 296 23.20 -0.49 16.08
C ILE A 296 22.05 0.42 16.50
N LEU A 297 22.17 1.11 17.64
CA LEU A 297 21.15 2.01 18.14
C LEU A 297 20.91 3.20 17.20
N ASP A 298 21.95 3.77 16.61
CA ASP A 298 21.80 4.87 15.65
C ASP A 298 21.11 4.41 14.35
N LEU A 299 21.41 3.20 13.87
CA LEU A 299 20.71 2.57 12.74
C LEU A 299 19.22 2.32 13.05
N LEU A 300 18.91 1.80 14.25
CA LEU A 300 17.53 1.58 14.66
C LEU A 300 16.74 2.89 14.83
N LYS A 301 17.37 3.96 15.37
CA LYS A 301 16.78 5.30 15.41
C LYS A 301 16.53 5.85 14.01
N LEU A 302 17.49 5.68 13.08
CA LEU A 302 17.30 6.06 11.67
C LEU A 302 16.09 5.34 11.06
N ALA A 303 15.96 4.04 11.30
CA ALA A 303 14.82 3.26 10.81
C ALA A 303 13.47 3.81 11.30
N LEU A 304 13.37 4.15 12.60
CA LEU A 304 12.16 4.78 13.16
C LEU A 304 11.86 6.12 12.51
N ARG A 305 12.89 6.96 12.31
CA ARG A 305 12.74 8.26 11.62
C ARG A 305 12.30 8.11 10.16
N LEU A 306 12.72 7.06 9.48
CA LEU A 306 12.29 6.72 8.11
C LEU A 306 10.90 6.09 8.05
N GLY A 307 10.19 5.95 9.18
CA GLY A 307 8.85 5.41 9.25
C GLY A 307 8.76 3.97 8.77
N VAL A 308 9.74 3.10 9.13
CA VAL A 308 9.62 1.66 8.88
C VAL A 308 8.64 1.03 9.86
N GLU A 309 7.93 0.00 9.43
CA GLU A 309 6.85 -0.59 10.23
C GLU A 309 7.36 -1.47 11.36
N TYR A 310 8.52 -2.13 11.16
CA TYR A 310 9.09 -3.05 12.15
C TYR A 310 10.59 -2.84 12.30
N ILE A 311 11.08 -2.83 13.53
CA ILE A 311 12.52 -2.91 13.83
C ILE A 311 12.79 -4.19 14.62
N ASP A 312 13.80 -4.97 14.22
CA ASP A 312 14.27 -6.15 14.95
C ASP A 312 15.36 -5.72 15.94
N VAL A 313 15.08 -5.87 17.23
CA VAL A 313 15.91 -5.43 18.34
C VAL A 313 16.37 -6.66 19.12
N GLU A 314 17.66 -6.90 19.15
CA GLU A 314 18.25 -8.01 19.93
C GLU A 314 18.16 -7.72 21.45
N ILE A 315 17.66 -8.70 22.23
CA ILE A 315 17.44 -8.52 23.69
C ILE A 315 18.73 -8.46 24.52
N ASN A 316 19.88 -8.70 23.92
CA ASN A 316 21.20 -8.53 24.52
C ASN A 316 21.74 -7.09 24.46
N LEU A 317 21.06 -6.19 23.75
CA LEU A 317 21.35 -4.76 23.82
C LEU A 317 21.02 -4.19 25.21
N PRO A 318 21.68 -3.10 25.65
CA PRO A 318 21.41 -2.50 26.97
C PRO A 318 19.93 -2.13 27.11
N GLU A 319 19.27 -2.66 28.12
CA GLU A 319 17.82 -2.50 28.36
C GLU A 319 17.41 -1.02 28.42
N THR A 320 18.24 -0.18 29.05
CA THR A 320 18.00 1.27 29.14
C THR A 320 17.90 1.93 27.78
N GLU A 321 18.72 1.51 26.82
CA GLU A 321 18.71 2.04 25.44
C GLU A 321 17.51 1.50 24.65
N VAL A 322 17.16 0.22 24.81
CA VAL A 322 15.95 -0.35 24.20
C VAL A 322 14.70 0.36 24.71
N ARG A 323 14.65 0.69 26.00
CA ARG A 323 13.55 1.49 26.59
C ARG A 323 13.46 2.89 26.00
N LYS A 324 14.60 3.53 25.67
CA LYS A 324 14.61 4.82 24.96
C LYS A 324 14.08 4.70 23.53
N LEU A 325 14.50 3.66 22.79
CA LEU A 325 13.94 3.36 21.45
C LEU A 325 12.41 3.19 21.53
N ARG A 326 11.93 2.46 22.54
CA ARG A 326 10.49 2.25 22.74
C ARG A 326 9.71 3.54 22.96
N LYS A 327 10.30 4.55 23.63
CA LYS A 327 9.66 5.87 23.80
C LYS A 327 9.51 6.63 22.47
N SER A 328 10.41 6.39 21.52
CA SER A 328 10.41 7.06 20.20
C SER A 328 9.87 6.20 19.05
N GLN A 329 9.32 5.01 19.34
CA GLN A 329 8.88 4.09 18.28
C GLN A 329 7.64 4.56 17.50
N GLY A 330 6.81 5.46 18.06
CA GLY A 330 5.57 5.88 17.44
C GLY A 330 4.67 4.68 17.12
N TYR A 331 4.22 4.58 15.88
CA TYR A 331 3.40 3.46 15.39
C TYR A 331 4.20 2.26 14.89
N SER A 332 5.53 2.36 14.79
CA SER A 332 6.40 1.21 14.46
C SER A 332 6.33 0.15 15.55
N LYS A 333 6.57 -1.11 15.20
CA LYS A 333 6.55 -2.24 16.14
C LYS A 333 7.94 -2.79 16.35
N ILE A 334 8.27 -3.10 17.60
CA ILE A 334 9.54 -3.72 18.00
C ILE A 334 9.38 -5.23 18.00
N ILE A 335 10.20 -5.93 17.21
CA ILE A 335 10.41 -7.37 17.27
C ILE A 335 11.60 -7.60 18.20
N ALA A 336 11.34 -7.99 19.47
CA ALA A 336 12.40 -8.32 20.40
C ALA A 336 12.92 -9.74 20.14
N SER A 337 14.17 -9.84 19.70
CA SER A 337 14.72 -11.07 19.14
C SER A 337 15.87 -11.67 19.96
N TRP A 338 15.93 -13.01 19.96
CA TRP A 338 17.05 -13.79 20.48
C TRP A 338 17.26 -15.06 19.65
N HIS A 339 18.54 -15.37 19.36
CA HIS A 339 18.93 -16.53 18.56
C HIS A 339 19.96 -17.37 19.32
N ASP A 340 19.70 -18.65 19.49
CA ASP A 340 20.69 -19.62 19.97
C ASP A 340 21.26 -20.46 18.83
N TRP A 341 22.53 -20.20 18.48
CA TRP A 341 23.27 -20.97 17.48
C TRP A 341 24.01 -22.15 18.08
N SER A 342 24.12 -22.23 19.42
CA SER A 342 24.86 -23.28 20.10
C SER A 342 24.13 -24.63 20.11
N GLY A 343 22.82 -24.63 19.90
CA GLY A 343 21.94 -25.79 20.03
C GLY A 343 21.69 -26.22 21.47
N ARG A 344 22.15 -25.43 22.46
CA ARG A 344 21.99 -25.76 23.89
C ARG A 344 20.62 -25.38 24.45
N MET A 345 19.92 -24.44 23.79
CA MET A 345 18.56 -24.09 24.18
C MET A 345 17.61 -25.26 23.94
N LYS A 346 16.80 -25.59 24.93
CA LYS A 346 15.67 -26.52 24.80
C LYS A 346 14.37 -25.77 25.04
N TRP A 347 13.35 -26.04 24.21
CA TRP A 347 12.07 -25.34 24.25
C TRP A 347 11.22 -25.58 25.51
N ASP A 348 11.50 -26.63 26.25
CA ASP A 348 10.91 -26.91 27.56
C ASP A 348 11.77 -26.42 28.76
N GLY A 349 12.97 -25.89 28.45
CA GLY A 349 13.95 -25.44 29.43
C GLY A 349 13.62 -24.08 30.08
N ALA A 350 14.36 -23.77 31.18
CA ALA A 350 14.23 -22.48 31.87
C ALA A 350 14.75 -21.30 31.05
N VAL A 351 15.80 -21.52 30.27
CA VAL A 351 16.45 -20.44 29.44
C VAL A 351 15.47 -19.82 28.47
N VAL A 352 14.71 -20.64 27.72
CA VAL A 352 13.75 -20.09 26.74
C VAL A 352 12.63 -19.30 27.41
N LYS A 353 12.20 -19.72 28.58
CA LYS A 353 11.17 -19.00 29.37
C LYS A 353 11.70 -17.64 29.83
N GLU A 354 12.91 -17.60 30.38
CA GLU A 354 13.59 -16.35 30.77
C GLU A 354 13.73 -15.39 29.54
N LYS A 355 14.21 -15.90 28.41
CA LYS A 355 14.36 -15.07 27.20
C LYS A 355 13.03 -14.57 26.67
N TYR A 356 11.98 -15.38 26.73
CA TYR A 356 10.62 -14.96 26.37
C TYR A 356 10.12 -13.83 27.29
N GLU A 357 10.33 -13.93 28.59
CA GLU A 357 9.91 -12.90 29.56
C GLU A 357 10.63 -11.57 29.30
N ILE A 358 11.96 -11.60 29.06
CA ILE A 358 12.74 -10.41 28.72
C ILE A 358 12.21 -9.80 27.40
N ALA A 359 12.09 -10.60 26.34
CA ALA A 359 11.63 -10.14 25.05
C ALA A 359 10.20 -9.57 25.11
N SER A 360 9.32 -10.19 25.91
CA SER A 360 7.93 -9.73 26.09
C SER A 360 7.84 -8.35 26.78
N LYS A 361 8.79 -8.00 27.63
CA LYS A 361 8.87 -6.66 28.26
C LYS A 361 9.39 -5.61 27.26
N LEU A 362 10.28 -6.00 26.36
CA LEU A 362 11.00 -5.08 25.47
C LEU A 362 10.30 -4.86 24.11
N GLY A 363 9.61 -5.86 23.56
CA GLY A 363 9.02 -5.81 22.22
C GLY A 363 7.50 -5.91 22.19
N ASP A 364 6.94 -5.61 21.01
CA ASP A 364 5.52 -5.85 20.67
C ASP A 364 5.33 -7.26 20.14
N ILE A 365 6.35 -7.82 19.50
CA ILE A 365 6.44 -9.17 18.97
C ILE A 365 7.70 -9.81 19.56
N VAL A 366 7.59 -11.05 20.00
CA VAL A 366 8.74 -11.85 20.47
C VAL A 366 9.28 -12.70 19.32
N LYS A 367 10.62 -12.77 19.17
CA LYS A 367 11.27 -13.66 18.20
C LYS A 367 12.33 -14.50 18.91
N ILE A 368 12.11 -15.81 18.93
CA ILE A 368 13.07 -16.77 19.50
C ILE A 368 13.42 -17.80 18.43
N VAL A 369 14.72 -17.93 18.19
CA VAL A 369 15.25 -18.84 17.17
C VAL A 369 16.24 -19.80 17.83
N GLY A 370 15.94 -21.10 17.78
CA GLY A 370 16.82 -22.17 18.22
C GLY A 370 17.37 -22.98 17.05
N LYS A 371 18.13 -24.01 17.38
CA LYS A 371 18.63 -25.01 16.41
C LYS A 371 18.02 -26.36 16.75
N ALA A 372 17.36 -26.99 15.77
CA ALA A 372 16.88 -28.36 15.96
C ALA A 372 18.03 -29.36 15.78
N GLU A 373 18.06 -30.37 16.62
CA GLU A 373 18.94 -31.53 16.52
C GLU A 373 18.19 -32.74 15.95
N ASN A 374 16.85 -32.72 16.10
CA ASN A 374 15.96 -33.79 15.64
C ASN A 374 14.53 -33.27 15.44
N LEU A 375 13.63 -34.12 14.94
CA LEU A 375 12.24 -33.77 14.69
C LEU A 375 11.46 -33.39 15.93
N GLN A 376 11.76 -33.99 17.08
CA GLN A 376 11.05 -33.75 18.37
C GLN A 376 11.20 -32.31 18.85
N ASP A 377 12.30 -31.66 18.53
CA ASP A 377 12.52 -30.24 18.88
C ASP A 377 11.45 -29.30 18.30
N ASN A 378 10.83 -29.69 17.17
CA ASN A 378 9.72 -28.90 16.58
C ASN A 378 8.42 -29.06 17.38
N PHE A 379 8.16 -30.25 17.92
CA PHE A 379 6.99 -30.47 18.78
C PHE A 379 7.17 -29.80 20.14
N ALA A 380 8.38 -29.81 20.71
CA ALA A 380 8.69 -29.07 21.93
C ALA A 380 8.48 -27.57 21.72
N MET A 381 8.94 -27.00 20.59
CA MET A 381 8.67 -25.62 20.20
C MET A 381 7.16 -25.35 20.09
N TYR A 382 6.42 -26.20 19.39
CA TYR A 382 4.98 -26.04 19.23
C TYR A 382 4.25 -26.02 20.55
N ASN A 383 4.58 -26.94 21.47
CA ASN A 383 4.00 -26.99 22.82
C ASN A 383 4.33 -25.75 23.65
N PHE A 384 5.55 -25.23 23.54
CA PHE A 384 5.95 -23.97 24.17
C PHE A 384 5.08 -22.80 23.66
N VAL A 385 4.93 -22.65 22.34
CA VAL A 385 4.12 -21.60 21.73
C VAL A 385 2.64 -21.74 22.09
N ASP A 386 2.10 -22.95 22.08
CA ASP A 386 0.72 -23.22 22.48
C ASP A 386 0.48 -22.88 23.96
N GLY A 387 1.43 -23.21 24.82
CA GLY A 387 1.39 -22.81 26.23
C GLY A 387 1.36 -21.30 26.42
N ILE A 388 2.20 -20.57 25.69
CA ILE A 388 2.21 -19.09 25.72
C ILE A 388 0.86 -18.51 25.27
N ARG A 389 0.30 -18.99 24.16
CA ARG A 389 -0.96 -18.49 23.60
C ARG A 389 -2.16 -18.63 24.52
N LYS A 390 -2.13 -19.58 25.42
CA LYS A 390 -3.18 -19.79 26.43
C LYS A 390 -3.13 -18.79 27.57
N THR A 391 -2.07 -17.98 27.67
CA THR A 391 -1.97 -16.93 28.68
C THR A 391 -2.68 -15.65 28.22
N SER A 392 -3.34 -14.95 29.14
CA SER A 392 -4.10 -13.71 28.84
C SER A 392 -3.24 -12.54 28.34
N ALA A 393 -1.93 -12.57 28.61
CA ALA A 393 -0.96 -11.53 28.23
C ALA A 393 -0.04 -11.95 27.07
N ALA A 394 -0.43 -12.98 26.31
CA ALA A 394 0.38 -13.51 25.21
C ALA A 394 0.66 -12.47 24.13
N LYS A 395 1.92 -12.23 23.84
CA LYS A 395 2.34 -11.45 22.67
C LYS A 395 2.52 -12.35 21.46
N PRO A 396 2.34 -11.83 20.23
CA PRO A 396 2.68 -12.57 19.03
C PRO A 396 4.13 -13.08 19.11
N ILE A 397 4.34 -14.35 18.75
CA ILE A 397 5.66 -14.97 18.82
C ILE A 397 6.06 -15.56 17.46
N ILE A 398 7.30 -15.28 17.06
CA ILE A 398 8.03 -15.90 15.96
C ILE A 398 8.95 -16.95 16.59
N ALA A 399 8.57 -18.22 16.51
CA ALA A 399 9.33 -19.33 17.08
C ALA A 399 9.85 -20.22 15.95
N ILE A 400 11.16 -20.32 15.79
CA ILE A 400 11.78 -21.01 14.66
C ILE A 400 12.93 -21.91 15.17
N ASN A 401 13.01 -23.10 14.65
CA ASN A 401 14.19 -23.96 14.69
C ASN A 401 14.96 -23.87 13.36
N MET A 402 16.26 -23.64 13.45
CA MET A 402 17.17 -23.68 12.30
C MET A 402 17.58 -25.13 11.97
N GLY A 403 18.15 -25.30 10.78
CA GLY A 403 18.58 -26.60 10.27
C GLY A 403 17.51 -27.30 9.44
N VAL A 404 17.88 -28.40 8.79
CA VAL A 404 16.96 -29.24 8.00
C VAL A 404 15.95 -29.91 8.94
N GLU A 405 16.41 -30.37 10.10
CA GLU A 405 15.58 -30.96 11.16
C GLU A 405 14.54 -29.96 11.69
N GLY A 406 14.83 -28.66 11.59
CA GLY A 406 13.97 -27.57 12.03
C GLY A 406 12.94 -27.07 11.02
N GLN A 407 12.91 -27.60 9.79
CA GLN A 407 12.00 -27.12 8.73
C GLN A 407 10.53 -27.12 9.12
N MET A 408 10.10 -28.13 9.88
CA MET A 408 8.71 -28.25 10.35
C MET A 408 8.29 -27.05 11.20
N SER A 409 9.20 -26.45 11.96
CA SER A 409 8.91 -25.25 12.75
C SER A 409 8.40 -24.09 11.89
N ARG A 410 8.90 -23.94 10.65
CA ARG A 410 8.50 -22.88 9.73
C ARG A 410 7.10 -23.08 9.18
N ILE A 411 6.66 -24.34 9.08
CA ILE A 411 5.29 -24.70 8.70
C ILE A 411 4.34 -24.45 9.88
N LEU A 412 4.75 -24.81 11.10
CA LEU A 412 3.94 -24.68 12.30
C LEU A 412 3.83 -23.24 12.82
N ASN A 413 4.88 -22.41 12.66
CA ASN A 413 4.87 -21.02 13.10
C ASN A 413 3.87 -20.18 12.27
N PRO A 414 2.86 -19.53 12.88
CA PRO A 414 1.88 -18.75 12.13
C PRO A 414 2.22 -17.27 12.01
N THR A 415 3.12 -16.75 12.86
CA THR A 415 3.42 -15.33 12.96
C THR A 415 4.75 -15.04 12.28
N PHE A 416 4.73 -14.23 11.23
CA PHE A 416 5.94 -13.78 10.52
C PHE A 416 6.96 -14.89 10.28
N SER A 417 6.52 -16.01 9.69
CA SER A 417 7.45 -17.09 9.30
C SER A 417 8.43 -16.56 8.25
N PRO A 418 9.75 -16.63 8.53
CA PRO A 418 10.75 -16.22 7.55
C PRO A 418 10.81 -17.23 6.39
N VAL A 419 10.60 -16.74 5.17
CA VAL A 419 10.65 -17.54 3.95
C VAL A 419 11.86 -17.21 3.11
N SER A 420 12.20 -18.09 2.18
CA SER A 420 13.21 -17.91 1.14
C SER A 420 12.56 -17.85 -0.23
N HIS A 421 13.34 -17.49 -1.24
CA HIS A 421 12.93 -17.53 -2.64
C HIS A 421 14.09 -18.00 -3.52
N PRO A 422 13.86 -18.79 -4.60
CA PRO A 422 14.92 -19.29 -5.47
C PRO A 422 15.78 -18.20 -6.15
N LEU A 423 15.23 -16.99 -6.34
CA LEU A 423 15.93 -15.85 -6.94
C LEU A 423 16.82 -15.08 -5.96
N LEU A 424 16.82 -15.41 -4.66
CA LEU A 424 17.76 -14.80 -3.72
C LEU A 424 19.18 -15.33 -3.94
N PRO A 425 20.21 -14.48 -3.81
CA PRO A 425 21.60 -14.91 -3.98
C PRO A 425 22.01 -16.01 -2.99
N VAL A 426 21.51 -15.92 -1.76
CA VAL A 426 21.72 -16.93 -0.70
C VAL A 426 20.47 -17.00 0.20
N LYS A 427 20.26 -18.15 0.83
CA LYS A 427 19.24 -18.28 1.90
C LYS A 427 19.75 -17.57 3.15
N ALA A 428 18.87 -16.80 3.80
CA ALA A 428 19.24 -16.04 5.00
C ALA A 428 19.53 -16.92 6.22
N ALA A 429 18.97 -18.14 6.28
CA ALA A 429 19.24 -19.13 7.34
C ALA A 429 19.05 -20.56 6.83
N PRO A 430 19.75 -21.54 7.43
CA PRO A 430 19.57 -22.97 7.10
C PRO A 430 18.13 -23.42 7.33
N GLY A 431 17.64 -24.32 6.46
CA GLY A 431 16.31 -24.92 6.55
C GLY A 431 15.16 -24.00 6.13
N GLN A 432 15.43 -22.82 5.52
CA GLN A 432 14.36 -21.97 4.99
C GLN A 432 13.65 -22.62 3.82
N LEU A 433 12.32 -22.51 3.83
CA LEU A 433 11.38 -22.91 2.77
C LEU A 433 10.85 -21.67 2.05
N SER A 434 10.44 -21.84 0.81
CA SER A 434 9.68 -20.81 0.09
C SER A 434 8.25 -20.70 0.61
N PHE A 435 7.59 -19.58 0.30
CA PHE A 435 6.17 -19.42 0.61
C PHE A 435 5.34 -20.56 0.03
N GLN A 436 5.57 -20.90 -1.24
CA GLN A 436 4.88 -21.96 -1.97
C GLN A 436 5.02 -23.33 -1.27
N GLU A 437 6.25 -23.72 -0.92
CA GLU A 437 6.52 -24.99 -0.21
C GLU A 437 5.79 -25.06 1.14
N ILE A 438 5.71 -23.95 1.89
CA ILE A 438 4.97 -23.91 3.15
C ILE A 438 3.47 -24.09 2.90
N GLN A 439 2.87 -23.45 1.89
CA GLN A 439 1.44 -23.60 1.61
C GLN A 439 1.12 -25.05 1.20
N GLN A 440 1.95 -25.67 0.37
CA GLN A 440 1.81 -27.08 -0.02
C GLN A 440 1.92 -28.02 1.20
N ALA A 441 2.91 -27.78 2.08
CA ALA A 441 3.06 -28.55 3.31
C ALA A 441 1.85 -28.38 4.25
N LEU A 442 1.34 -27.17 4.41
CA LEU A 442 0.13 -26.90 5.21
C LEU A 442 -1.09 -27.65 4.66
N HIS A 443 -1.20 -27.75 3.34
CA HIS A 443 -2.27 -28.53 2.71
C HIS A 443 -2.11 -30.04 2.97
N LEU A 444 -0.91 -30.57 2.79
CA LEU A 444 -0.61 -31.99 3.04
C LEU A 444 -0.87 -32.38 4.50
N LEU A 445 -0.66 -31.47 5.44
CA LEU A 445 -0.96 -31.66 6.85
C LEU A 445 -2.45 -31.42 7.21
N GLY A 446 -3.31 -31.13 6.23
CA GLY A 446 -4.75 -30.86 6.46
C GLY A 446 -5.04 -29.51 7.14
N LEU A 447 -4.06 -28.62 7.24
CA LEU A 447 -4.20 -27.30 7.88
C LEU A 447 -4.78 -26.23 6.93
N ILE A 448 -4.72 -26.45 5.63
CA ILE A 448 -5.38 -25.63 4.61
C ILE A 448 -6.26 -26.55 3.74
N PRO A 449 -7.60 -26.39 3.79
CA PRO A 449 -8.49 -27.19 2.97
C PRO A 449 -8.46 -26.74 1.51
N SER A 450 -8.66 -27.67 0.58
CA SER A 450 -8.97 -27.35 -0.82
C SER A 450 -10.32 -26.64 -0.91
N ARG A 451 -10.41 -25.61 -1.78
CA ARG A 451 -11.64 -24.87 -2.04
C ARG A 451 -11.92 -24.80 -3.54
N ARG A 452 -13.21 -24.81 -3.89
CA ARG A 452 -13.68 -24.59 -5.26
C ARG A 452 -14.26 -23.20 -5.42
N PHE A 453 -13.84 -22.54 -6.49
CA PHE A 453 -14.31 -21.21 -6.90
C PHE A 453 -14.96 -21.31 -8.27
N TYR A 454 -15.89 -20.42 -8.56
CA TYR A 454 -16.66 -20.50 -9.80
C TYR A 454 -16.83 -19.14 -10.47
N LEU A 455 -17.08 -19.16 -11.78
CA LEU A 455 -17.72 -18.05 -12.50
C LEU A 455 -19.16 -18.48 -12.83
N PHE A 456 -20.13 -17.69 -12.38
CA PHE A 456 -21.54 -17.85 -12.73
C PHE A 456 -21.94 -16.86 -13.83
N GLY A 457 -22.57 -17.33 -14.90
CA GLY A 457 -23.02 -16.51 -16.02
C GLY A 457 -23.29 -17.31 -17.27
N THR A 458 -23.68 -16.63 -18.35
CA THR A 458 -23.85 -17.22 -19.70
C THR A 458 -23.84 -16.15 -20.79
N PRO A 459 -23.13 -16.32 -21.92
CA PRO A 459 -22.11 -17.35 -22.18
C PRO A 459 -20.78 -16.98 -21.49
N ILE A 460 -20.05 -17.97 -20.95
CA ILE A 460 -18.81 -17.75 -20.19
C ILE A 460 -17.63 -18.61 -20.63
N SER A 461 -17.82 -19.46 -21.63
CA SER A 461 -16.78 -20.40 -22.11
C SER A 461 -15.46 -19.71 -22.49
N GLN A 462 -15.52 -18.45 -22.94
CA GLN A 462 -14.35 -17.66 -23.35
C GLN A 462 -13.72 -16.82 -22.23
N SER A 463 -14.18 -16.97 -20.97
CA SER A 463 -13.68 -16.17 -19.85
C SER A 463 -12.23 -16.47 -19.52
N MET A 464 -11.45 -15.41 -19.23
CA MET A 464 -10.07 -15.51 -18.77
C MET A 464 -9.96 -15.70 -17.25
N SER A 465 -11.05 -15.61 -16.48
CA SER A 465 -11.06 -15.75 -15.01
C SER A 465 -10.48 -17.09 -14.53
N PRO A 466 -10.78 -18.26 -15.14
CA PRO A 466 -10.15 -19.52 -14.74
C PRO A 466 -8.62 -19.49 -14.91
N THR A 467 -8.12 -18.88 -15.97
CA THR A 467 -6.67 -18.75 -16.20
C THR A 467 -6.03 -17.86 -15.15
N LEU A 468 -6.65 -16.73 -14.84
CA LEU A 468 -6.18 -15.81 -13.80
C LEU A 468 -6.07 -16.51 -12.45
N HIS A 469 -7.18 -17.04 -11.95
CA HIS A 469 -7.24 -17.57 -10.59
C HIS A 469 -6.45 -18.86 -10.41
N ASN A 470 -6.53 -19.81 -11.33
CA ASN A 470 -5.77 -21.05 -11.23
C ASN A 470 -4.25 -20.80 -11.33
N THR A 471 -3.80 -19.92 -12.24
CA THR A 471 -2.38 -19.54 -12.30
C THR A 471 -1.92 -18.93 -10.98
N ALA A 472 -2.72 -18.05 -10.37
CA ALA A 472 -2.37 -17.43 -9.09
C ALA A 472 -2.36 -18.46 -7.94
N PHE A 473 -3.29 -19.41 -7.91
CA PHE A 473 -3.28 -20.50 -6.93
C PHE A 473 -2.03 -21.39 -7.06
N ASP A 474 -1.67 -21.76 -8.29
CA ASP A 474 -0.50 -22.60 -8.57
C ASP A 474 0.80 -21.89 -8.15
N ILE A 475 0.96 -20.62 -8.48
CA ILE A 475 2.14 -19.83 -8.12
C ILE A 475 2.32 -19.77 -6.59
N LEU A 476 1.24 -19.58 -5.86
CA LEU A 476 1.28 -19.50 -4.40
C LEU A 476 1.21 -20.86 -3.69
N GLY A 477 1.10 -21.97 -4.42
CA GLY A 477 0.98 -23.31 -3.83
C GLY A 477 -0.32 -23.55 -3.08
N LEU A 478 -1.39 -22.81 -3.42
CA LEU A 478 -2.69 -22.95 -2.80
C LEU A 478 -3.48 -24.11 -3.43
N PRO A 479 -4.14 -24.98 -2.63
CA PRO A 479 -4.80 -26.19 -3.13
C PRO A 479 -6.19 -25.92 -3.72
N HIS A 480 -6.37 -24.78 -4.36
CA HIS A 480 -7.68 -24.28 -4.80
C HIS A 480 -7.89 -24.50 -6.29
N LYS A 481 -9.14 -24.56 -6.71
CA LYS A 481 -9.52 -24.70 -8.13
C LYS A 481 -10.63 -23.71 -8.48
N TYR A 482 -10.50 -23.09 -9.65
CA TYR A 482 -11.49 -22.19 -10.22
C TYR A 482 -12.05 -22.78 -11.52
N GLY A 483 -13.38 -22.90 -11.61
CA GLY A 483 -14.09 -23.44 -12.76
C GLY A 483 -15.18 -22.50 -13.29
N LEU A 484 -15.76 -22.89 -14.41
CA LEU A 484 -16.95 -22.28 -14.99
C LEU A 484 -18.19 -23.06 -14.56
N LEU A 485 -19.24 -22.38 -14.14
CA LEU A 485 -20.57 -22.93 -13.97
C LEU A 485 -21.52 -22.12 -14.83
N GLU A 486 -21.67 -22.57 -16.08
CA GLU A 486 -22.51 -21.94 -17.09
C GLU A 486 -23.93 -22.47 -16.97
N THR A 487 -24.87 -21.57 -16.73
CA THR A 487 -26.31 -21.89 -16.58
C THR A 487 -27.14 -20.73 -17.07
N ASN A 488 -28.38 -20.98 -17.44
CA ASN A 488 -29.31 -19.95 -17.96
C ASN A 488 -30.12 -19.26 -16.86
N THR A 489 -30.08 -19.76 -15.63
CA THR A 489 -30.88 -19.23 -14.50
C THR A 489 -30.09 -19.31 -13.19
N VAL A 490 -30.43 -18.45 -12.25
CA VAL A 490 -29.95 -18.54 -10.86
C VAL A 490 -30.78 -19.60 -10.11
N GLY A 491 -30.58 -20.87 -10.50
CA GLY A 491 -31.36 -22.02 -10.05
C GLY A 491 -30.60 -22.95 -9.11
N ASP A 492 -31.00 -24.22 -9.13
CA ASP A 492 -30.51 -25.25 -8.18
C ASP A 492 -29.03 -25.57 -8.35
N GLU A 493 -28.46 -25.45 -9.54
CA GLU A 493 -27.02 -25.65 -9.79
C GLU A 493 -26.19 -24.64 -9.00
N ILE A 494 -26.54 -23.35 -9.07
CA ILE A 494 -25.85 -22.29 -8.30
C ILE A 494 -26.07 -22.50 -6.80
N LYS A 495 -27.31 -22.82 -6.36
CA LYS A 495 -27.61 -23.09 -4.96
C LYS A 495 -26.81 -24.28 -4.43
N THR A 496 -26.69 -25.36 -5.19
CA THR A 496 -25.87 -26.52 -4.83
C THR A 496 -24.40 -26.14 -4.70
N ALA A 497 -23.86 -25.35 -5.63
CA ALA A 497 -22.47 -24.90 -5.58
C ALA A 497 -22.18 -24.05 -4.34
N ILE A 498 -23.01 -23.03 -4.04
CA ILE A 498 -22.79 -22.11 -2.91
C ILE A 498 -23.02 -22.75 -1.54
N THR A 499 -23.78 -23.85 -1.47
CA THR A 499 -24.01 -24.60 -0.22
C THR A 499 -22.98 -25.69 0.03
N SER A 500 -22.17 -26.04 -0.98
CA SER A 500 -21.11 -27.06 -0.85
C SER A 500 -20.10 -26.69 0.25
N PRO A 501 -19.67 -27.66 1.09
CA PRO A 501 -18.70 -27.42 2.17
C PRO A 501 -17.35 -26.85 1.66
N ASP A 502 -16.95 -27.21 0.45
CA ASP A 502 -15.72 -26.77 -0.18
C ASP A 502 -15.87 -25.52 -1.05
N PHE A 503 -17.02 -24.86 -1.04
CA PHE A 503 -17.20 -23.58 -1.75
C PHE A 503 -16.31 -22.50 -1.17
N GLY A 504 -15.44 -21.93 -2.01
CA GLY A 504 -14.48 -20.89 -1.66
C GLY A 504 -14.92 -19.48 -2.04
N GLY A 505 -15.85 -19.37 -3.00
CA GLY A 505 -16.36 -18.10 -3.52
C GLY A 505 -16.76 -18.21 -5.00
N ALA A 506 -17.37 -17.17 -5.52
CA ALA A 506 -17.69 -17.11 -6.95
C ALA A 506 -17.62 -15.68 -7.51
N SER A 507 -17.15 -15.59 -8.75
CA SER A 507 -17.40 -14.43 -9.60
C SER A 507 -18.77 -14.54 -10.25
N VAL A 508 -19.43 -13.41 -10.48
CA VAL A 508 -20.73 -13.34 -11.15
C VAL A 508 -20.65 -12.37 -12.32
N THR A 509 -21.07 -12.84 -13.49
CA THR A 509 -21.13 -12.01 -14.69
C THR A 509 -22.55 -11.94 -15.28
N ILE A 510 -22.69 -11.35 -16.46
CA ILE A 510 -23.95 -11.25 -17.17
C ILE A 510 -24.55 -12.68 -17.37
N PRO A 511 -25.89 -12.83 -17.18
CA PRO A 511 -26.87 -11.79 -16.80
C PRO A 511 -27.09 -11.64 -15.29
N PHE A 512 -26.42 -12.39 -14.43
CA PHE A 512 -26.82 -12.72 -13.05
C PHE A 512 -26.41 -11.73 -11.97
N LYS A 513 -25.71 -10.62 -12.30
CA LYS A 513 -25.19 -9.67 -11.30
C LYS A 513 -26.24 -9.06 -10.36
N LEU A 514 -27.50 -9.01 -10.78
CA LEU A 514 -28.63 -8.59 -9.96
C LEU A 514 -29.39 -9.80 -9.39
N ASP A 515 -29.52 -10.87 -10.18
CA ASP A 515 -30.38 -12.02 -9.87
C ASP A 515 -29.81 -12.88 -8.74
N VAL A 516 -28.51 -12.79 -8.45
CA VAL A 516 -27.88 -13.51 -7.32
C VAL A 516 -28.12 -12.85 -5.97
N ILE A 517 -28.48 -11.57 -5.92
CA ILE A 517 -28.66 -10.81 -4.68
C ILE A 517 -29.61 -11.49 -3.69
N PRO A 518 -30.77 -12.05 -4.12
CA PRO A 518 -31.67 -12.74 -3.21
C PRO A 518 -31.11 -14.02 -2.55
N LEU A 519 -29.99 -14.56 -3.06
CA LEU A 519 -29.32 -15.73 -2.48
C LEU A 519 -28.29 -15.36 -1.39
N LEU A 520 -28.02 -14.07 -1.17
CA LEU A 520 -26.97 -13.57 -0.31
C LEU A 520 -27.54 -13.11 1.02
N ASP A 521 -26.81 -13.37 2.11
CA ASP A 521 -27.20 -12.95 3.45
C ASP A 521 -26.90 -11.47 3.72
N LYS A 522 -25.85 -10.90 3.07
CA LYS A 522 -25.42 -9.50 3.23
C LYS A 522 -24.78 -8.97 1.95
N LEU A 523 -24.77 -7.65 1.81
CA LEU A 523 -24.00 -6.92 0.81
C LEU A 523 -22.93 -6.06 1.49
N THR A 524 -21.83 -5.81 0.79
CA THR A 524 -20.89 -4.73 1.18
C THR A 524 -21.52 -3.39 0.87
N CYS A 525 -21.10 -2.32 1.55
CA CYS A 525 -21.57 -0.96 1.27
C CYS A 525 -21.43 -0.58 -0.22
N ALA A 526 -20.34 -1.00 -0.87
CA ALA A 526 -20.14 -0.75 -2.29
C ALA A 526 -21.14 -1.52 -3.16
N ALA A 527 -21.34 -2.82 -2.90
CA ALA A 527 -22.30 -3.63 -3.65
C ALA A 527 -23.76 -3.14 -3.47
N GLU A 528 -24.10 -2.68 -2.27
CA GLU A 528 -25.40 -2.10 -1.96
C GLU A 528 -25.67 -0.80 -2.75
N GLN A 529 -24.70 0.13 -2.73
CA GLN A 529 -24.80 1.38 -3.49
C GLN A 529 -24.78 1.16 -5.01
N ILE A 530 -23.98 0.23 -5.50
CA ILE A 530 -23.93 -0.15 -6.91
C ILE A 530 -25.24 -0.87 -7.32
N GLY A 531 -25.83 -1.64 -6.41
CA GLY A 531 -27.01 -2.46 -6.68
C GLY A 531 -26.74 -3.62 -7.65
N ALA A 532 -25.47 -4.14 -7.67
CA ALA A 532 -25.06 -5.29 -8.48
C ALA A 532 -23.88 -6.00 -7.82
N VAL A 533 -23.86 -7.33 -7.90
CA VAL A 533 -22.83 -8.19 -7.32
C VAL A 533 -22.03 -8.87 -8.43
N ASN A 534 -20.69 -8.79 -8.38
CA ASN A 534 -19.80 -9.57 -9.22
C ASN A 534 -18.97 -10.58 -8.43
N THR A 535 -19.03 -10.56 -7.08
CA THR A 535 -18.20 -11.40 -6.21
C THR A 535 -19.03 -11.93 -5.03
N ILE A 536 -19.01 -13.24 -4.81
CA ILE A 536 -19.63 -13.90 -3.66
C ILE A 536 -18.54 -14.39 -2.72
N ILE A 537 -18.67 -14.06 -1.43
CA ILE A 537 -17.66 -14.32 -0.40
C ILE A 537 -18.32 -15.13 0.71
N PRO A 538 -17.92 -16.42 0.90
CA PRO A 538 -18.35 -17.19 2.05
C PRO A 538 -17.57 -16.75 3.30
N GLN A 539 -18.26 -16.36 4.36
CA GLN A 539 -17.69 -16.03 5.67
C GLN A 539 -18.16 -17.04 6.72
N PRO A 540 -17.31 -17.41 7.71
CA PRO A 540 -17.77 -18.22 8.83
C PRO A 540 -18.85 -17.47 9.63
N ALA A 541 -19.76 -18.20 10.23
CA ALA A 541 -20.74 -17.61 11.17
C ALA A 541 -20.04 -17.05 12.40
N VAL A 542 -20.46 -15.86 12.85
CA VAL A 542 -19.80 -15.14 13.96
C VAL A 542 -20.14 -15.71 15.32
N VAL A 543 -21.27 -16.46 15.44
CA VAL A 543 -21.76 -16.95 16.74
C VAL A 543 -22.23 -18.38 16.58
N ASP A 544 -21.73 -19.36 17.13
CA ASP A 544 -22.12 -20.79 17.25
C ASP A 544 -21.80 -21.80 16.13
N GLY A 545 -21.07 -21.44 15.08
CA GLY A 545 -20.55 -22.40 14.09
C GLY A 545 -21.59 -23.05 13.15
N SER A 546 -22.87 -22.59 13.15
CA SER A 546 -23.96 -23.35 12.54
C SER A 546 -24.24 -23.00 11.07
N LYS A 547 -23.99 -21.77 10.60
CA LYS A 547 -24.27 -21.43 9.19
C LYS A 547 -23.25 -20.43 8.63
N ARG A 548 -22.66 -20.79 7.50
CA ARG A 548 -21.84 -19.90 6.67
C ARG A 548 -22.69 -18.75 6.13
N ILE A 549 -22.18 -17.52 6.22
CA ILE A 549 -22.79 -16.30 5.70
C ILE A 549 -22.25 -16.05 4.29
N LEU A 550 -23.12 -15.75 3.33
CA LEU A 550 -22.75 -15.36 1.98
C LEU A 550 -22.83 -13.83 1.85
N VAL A 551 -21.68 -13.21 1.59
CA VAL A 551 -21.59 -11.75 1.38
C VAL A 551 -21.39 -11.46 -0.10
N GLY A 552 -22.19 -10.56 -0.65
CA GLY A 552 -22.05 -10.03 -2.00
C GLY A 552 -21.17 -8.78 -2.04
N ASP A 553 -20.25 -8.73 -2.97
CA ASP A 553 -19.42 -7.58 -3.24
C ASP A 553 -19.34 -7.27 -4.74
N ASN A 554 -18.80 -6.11 -5.08
CA ASN A 554 -18.57 -5.74 -6.47
C ASN A 554 -17.15 -5.21 -6.64
N THR A 555 -16.27 -5.95 -7.30
CA THR A 555 -14.90 -5.56 -7.58
C THR A 555 -14.71 -4.87 -8.94
N ASP A 556 -15.76 -4.80 -9.80
CA ASP A 556 -15.65 -4.15 -11.10
C ASP A 556 -15.27 -2.67 -10.95
N TRP A 557 -15.87 -1.96 -9.99
CA TRP A 557 -15.57 -0.55 -9.75
C TRP A 557 -14.11 -0.33 -9.32
N ILE A 558 -13.52 -1.29 -8.58
CA ILE A 558 -12.12 -1.23 -8.17
C ILE A 558 -11.22 -1.36 -9.40
N GLY A 559 -11.54 -2.32 -10.29
CA GLY A 559 -10.84 -2.51 -11.56
C GLY A 559 -10.88 -1.26 -12.44
N ILE A 560 -12.06 -0.68 -12.65
CA ILE A 560 -12.26 0.54 -13.44
C ILE A 560 -11.49 1.72 -12.82
N LYS A 561 -11.67 1.95 -11.51
CA LYS A 561 -10.98 3.01 -10.77
C LYS A 561 -9.46 2.88 -10.87
N THR A 562 -8.93 1.68 -10.65
CA THR A 562 -7.49 1.40 -10.70
C THR A 562 -6.92 1.67 -12.08
N CYS A 563 -7.59 1.19 -13.14
CA CYS A 563 -7.16 1.43 -14.52
C CYS A 563 -7.18 2.92 -14.90
N ILE A 564 -8.23 3.66 -14.55
CA ILE A 564 -8.31 5.10 -14.78
C ILE A 564 -7.20 5.83 -14.05
N SER A 565 -7.06 5.58 -12.73
CA SER A 565 -6.02 6.22 -11.91
C SER A 565 -4.62 5.89 -12.42
N SER A 566 -4.44 4.69 -12.99
CA SER A 566 -3.15 4.26 -13.55
C SER A 566 -2.71 5.11 -14.76
N LYS A 567 -3.63 5.69 -15.47
CA LYS A 567 -3.33 6.52 -16.67
C LYS A 567 -3.35 8.02 -16.35
N LEU A 568 -4.18 8.47 -15.40
CA LEU A 568 -4.30 9.88 -15.02
C LEU A 568 -3.32 10.30 -13.91
N GLY A 569 -2.76 9.36 -13.15
CA GLY A 569 -2.03 9.66 -11.92
C GLY A 569 -2.98 10.17 -10.83
N TYR A 570 -2.55 11.17 -10.06
CA TYR A 570 -3.36 11.78 -8.98
C TYR A 570 -4.19 13.00 -9.45
N ARG A 571 -4.22 13.26 -10.75
CA ARG A 571 -4.97 14.39 -11.32
C ARG A 571 -6.47 14.26 -11.05
N GLU A 572 -7.14 15.40 -10.94
CA GLU A 572 -8.59 15.44 -10.76
C GLU A 572 -9.31 14.91 -12.02
N VAL A 573 -10.36 14.14 -11.79
CA VAL A 573 -11.26 13.71 -12.86
C VAL A 573 -12.28 14.81 -13.09
N GLY A 574 -12.20 15.43 -14.26
CA GLY A 574 -13.16 16.46 -14.69
C GLY A 574 -14.53 15.87 -15.05
N ALA A 575 -15.06 16.25 -16.22
CA ALA A 575 -16.24 15.60 -16.77
C ALA A 575 -15.90 14.19 -17.28
N SER A 576 -16.83 13.26 -17.11
CA SER A 576 -16.72 11.86 -17.51
C SER A 576 -17.93 11.41 -18.30
N LEU A 577 -17.84 10.36 -19.11
CA LEU A 577 -18.93 9.74 -19.84
C LEU A 577 -19.02 8.25 -19.53
N VAL A 578 -20.21 7.76 -19.26
CA VAL A 578 -20.53 6.32 -19.22
C VAL A 578 -21.49 6.00 -20.36
N ILE A 579 -21.14 5.00 -21.17
CA ILE A 579 -21.97 4.51 -22.29
C ILE A 579 -22.56 3.16 -21.88
N GLY A 580 -23.88 3.11 -21.68
CA GLY A 580 -24.63 1.93 -21.25
C GLY A 580 -25.37 2.14 -19.91
N ALA A 581 -26.30 1.24 -19.59
CA ALA A 581 -27.11 1.31 -18.36
C ALA A 581 -27.33 -0.06 -17.69
N GLY A 582 -26.40 -0.99 -17.86
CA GLY A 582 -26.41 -2.32 -17.21
C GLY A 582 -25.69 -2.35 -15.87
N GLY A 583 -25.52 -3.56 -15.30
CA GLY A 583 -24.82 -3.76 -14.02
C GLY A 583 -23.37 -3.22 -14.02
N THR A 584 -22.67 -3.30 -15.15
CA THR A 584 -21.32 -2.75 -15.30
C THR A 584 -21.30 -1.22 -15.37
N ALA A 585 -22.35 -0.60 -15.95
CA ALA A 585 -22.48 0.87 -15.94
C ALA A 585 -22.68 1.41 -14.53
N ARG A 586 -23.37 0.69 -13.66
CA ARG A 586 -23.51 1.03 -12.23
C ARG A 586 -22.14 1.07 -11.54
N ALA A 587 -21.30 0.04 -11.76
CA ALA A 587 -19.95 -0.01 -11.23
C ALA A 587 -19.05 1.12 -11.80
N ALA A 588 -19.23 1.50 -13.09
CA ALA A 588 -18.50 2.60 -13.71
C ALA A 588 -18.89 3.96 -13.10
N ILE A 589 -20.18 4.23 -12.88
CA ILE A 589 -20.67 5.44 -12.19
C ILE A 589 -20.08 5.52 -10.78
N TYR A 590 -20.13 4.42 -10.02
CA TYR A 590 -19.57 4.36 -8.68
C TYR A 590 -18.05 4.59 -8.67
N ALA A 591 -17.32 4.00 -9.61
CA ALA A 591 -15.88 4.21 -9.76
C ALA A 591 -15.52 5.68 -10.05
N LEU A 592 -16.27 6.34 -10.93
CA LEU A 592 -16.07 7.76 -11.26
C LEU A 592 -16.45 8.67 -10.09
N HIS A 593 -17.51 8.35 -9.35
CA HIS A 593 -17.88 9.03 -8.12
C HIS A 593 -16.76 8.90 -7.08
N ALA A 594 -16.21 7.69 -6.89
CA ALA A 594 -15.10 7.43 -5.97
C ALA A 594 -13.75 8.07 -6.43
N LEU A 595 -13.67 8.59 -7.66
CA LEU A 595 -12.60 9.42 -8.20
C LEU A 595 -12.90 10.93 -8.14
N ASP A 596 -14.01 11.31 -7.50
CA ASP A 596 -14.50 12.69 -7.37
C ASP A 596 -14.72 13.40 -8.73
N ALA A 597 -15.27 12.68 -9.71
CA ALA A 597 -15.64 13.25 -10.99
C ALA A 597 -16.59 14.44 -10.84
N LYS A 598 -16.27 15.57 -11.48
CA LYS A 598 -17.06 16.82 -11.34
C LYS A 598 -18.47 16.70 -11.94
N VAL A 599 -18.62 15.91 -13.01
CA VAL A 599 -19.89 15.55 -13.64
C VAL A 599 -19.73 14.23 -14.39
N ILE A 600 -20.75 13.39 -14.35
CA ILE A 600 -20.79 12.10 -15.06
C ILE A 600 -21.93 12.16 -16.07
N TYR A 601 -21.62 12.29 -17.36
CA TYR A 601 -22.61 12.13 -18.43
C TYR A 601 -22.94 10.65 -18.57
N LEU A 602 -24.24 10.35 -18.68
CA LEU A 602 -24.73 8.99 -18.85
C LEU A 602 -25.51 8.91 -20.15
N PHE A 603 -25.05 8.06 -21.06
CA PHE A 603 -25.75 7.76 -22.31
C PHE A 603 -26.19 6.32 -22.36
N ASN A 604 -27.44 6.09 -22.77
CA ASN A 604 -27.96 4.77 -23.09
C ASN A 604 -29.00 4.86 -24.22
N ARG A 605 -28.99 3.90 -25.15
CA ARG A 605 -29.98 3.84 -26.24
C ARG A 605 -31.42 3.97 -25.75
N THR A 606 -31.73 3.31 -24.65
CA THR A 606 -33.03 3.46 -23.96
C THR A 606 -32.88 4.51 -22.86
N THR A 607 -33.26 5.75 -23.12
CA THR A 607 -33.11 6.90 -22.23
C THR A 607 -33.77 6.69 -20.86
N SER A 608 -34.91 5.97 -20.78
CA SER A 608 -35.54 5.67 -19.50
C SER A 608 -34.65 4.91 -18.54
N LYS A 609 -33.91 3.89 -19.02
CA LYS A 609 -32.96 3.14 -18.20
C LYS A 609 -31.78 4.03 -17.68
N ALA A 610 -31.35 5.02 -18.46
CA ALA A 610 -30.34 5.97 -18.02
C ALA A 610 -30.88 6.88 -16.90
N ARG A 611 -32.14 7.37 -17.05
CA ARG A 611 -32.81 8.18 -16.02
C ARG A 611 -33.07 7.40 -14.73
N ASP A 612 -33.36 6.10 -14.84
CA ASP A 612 -33.49 5.25 -13.65
C ASP A 612 -32.15 5.14 -12.90
N LEU A 613 -31.04 5.01 -13.61
CA LEU A 613 -29.71 5.02 -12.99
C LEU A 613 -29.33 6.38 -12.37
N GLU A 614 -29.67 7.49 -13.02
CA GLU A 614 -29.45 8.83 -12.47
C GLU A 614 -30.13 8.98 -11.09
N ARG A 615 -31.30 8.43 -10.89
CA ARG A 615 -32.03 8.43 -9.59
C ARG A 615 -31.36 7.52 -8.55
N VAL A 616 -30.72 6.45 -8.97
CA VAL A 616 -30.03 5.50 -8.07
C VAL A 616 -28.75 6.12 -7.48
N PHE A 617 -28.10 7.05 -8.19
CA PHE A 617 -26.84 7.67 -7.79
C PHE A 617 -26.97 9.19 -7.55
N PRO A 618 -27.76 9.65 -6.56
CA PRO A 618 -28.02 11.07 -6.35
C PRO A 618 -26.73 11.87 -6.01
N GLU A 619 -25.77 11.23 -5.34
CA GLU A 619 -24.50 11.87 -4.92
C GLU A 619 -23.45 11.92 -6.05
N ALA A 620 -23.63 11.17 -7.12
CA ALA A 620 -22.60 11.01 -8.17
C ALA A 620 -22.64 12.08 -9.28
N ARG A 621 -23.45 13.12 -9.13
CA ARG A 621 -23.59 14.23 -10.12
C ARG A 621 -23.81 13.72 -11.56
N VAL A 622 -24.64 12.69 -11.70
CA VAL A 622 -25.00 12.09 -13.00
C VAL A 622 -25.89 13.05 -13.80
N LYS A 623 -25.65 13.16 -15.11
CA LYS A 623 -26.50 13.89 -16.06
C LYS A 623 -26.76 13.02 -17.27
N VAL A 624 -28.02 12.68 -17.52
CA VAL A 624 -28.40 11.92 -18.71
C VAL A 624 -28.31 12.80 -19.95
N ILE A 625 -27.61 12.30 -20.98
CA ILE A 625 -27.54 12.90 -22.31
C ILE A 625 -28.30 12.01 -23.33
N THR A 626 -28.89 12.61 -24.31
CA THR A 626 -29.69 11.92 -25.35
C THR A 626 -28.92 11.72 -26.64
N GLN A 627 -27.82 12.44 -26.84
CA GLN A 627 -27.00 12.38 -28.03
C GLN A 627 -25.50 12.35 -27.64
N LEU A 628 -24.76 11.43 -28.23
CA LEU A 628 -23.31 11.34 -28.07
C LEU A 628 -22.60 12.46 -28.83
N GLY A 629 -21.61 13.08 -28.21
CA GLY A 629 -20.83 14.18 -28.79
C GLY A 629 -21.40 15.57 -28.51
N GLU A 630 -22.59 15.65 -27.89
CA GLU A 630 -23.17 16.91 -27.42
C GLU A 630 -23.09 16.98 -25.90
N TRP A 631 -22.42 18.02 -25.39
CA TRP A 631 -22.14 18.16 -23.98
C TRP A 631 -22.85 19.38 -23.38
N PRO A 632 -23.70 19.19 -22.37
CA PRO A 632 -24.33 20.33 -21.67
C PRO A 632 -23.39 21.07 -20.71
N GLY A 633 -22.08 20.86 -20.86
CA GLY A 633 -21.00 21.43 -20.04
C GLY A 633 -19.63 21.03 -20.56
N PRO A 634 -18.61 20.87 -19.70
CA PRO A 634 -17.25 20.56 -20.13
C PRO A 634 -17.18 19.19 -20.83
N LYS A 635 -16.31 19.08 -21.82
CA LYS A 635 -16.05 17.82 -22.54
C LYS A 635 -15.47 16.77 -21.58
N PRO A 636 -15.84 15.47 -21.72
CA PRO A 636 -15.34 14.42 -20.83
C PRO A 636 -13.84 14.17 -21.02
N SER A 637 -13.13 13.95 -19.92
CA SER A 637 -11.74 13.49 -19.90
C SER A 637 -11.61 11.98 -19.65
N VAL A 638 -12.70 11.37 -19.23
CA VAL A 638 -12.78 9.92 -19.02
C VAL A 638 -14.03 9.41 -19.73
N ILE A 639 -13.88 8.37 -20.54
CA ILE A 639 -14.97 7.68 -21.22
C ILE A 639 -14.93 6.21 -20.81
N VAL A 640 -16.07 5.66 -20.36
CA VAL A 640 -16.21 4.24 -19.99
C VAL A 640 -17.30 3.61 -20.84
N GLY A 641 -16.92 2.73 -21.77
CA GLY A 641 -17.84 1.89 -22.54
C GLY A 641 -18.21 0.64 -21.75
N THR A 642 -19.52 0.43 -21.54
CA THR A 642 -20.04 -0.72 -20.79
C THR A 642 -21.04 -1.56 -21.59
N VAL A 643 -21.11 -1.33 -22.88
CA VAL A 643 -21.94 -2.09 -23.82
C VAL A 643 -21.10 -3.14 -24.57
N PRO A 644 -21.68 -4.25 -25.05
CA PRO A 644 -20.95 -5.22 -25.85
C PRO A 644 -20.36 -4.56 -27.13
N ALA A 645 -19.17 -4.96 -27.51
CA ALA A 645 -18.50 -4.42 -28.72
C ALA A 645 -19.34 -4.62 -29.99
N SER A 646 -20.08 -5.72 -30.07
CA SER A 646 -21.01 -6.01 -31.19
C SER A 646 -22.21 -5.07 -31.25
N ALA A 647 -22.49 -4.32 -30.18
CA ALA A 647 -23.58 -3.34 -30.13
C ALA A 647 -23.12 -1.92 -30.53
N THR A 648 -21.85 -1.72 -30.87
CA THR A 648 -21.27 -0.44 -31.26
C THR A 648 -20.70 -0.49 -32.67
N ALA A 649 -20.79 0.62 -33.43
CA ALA A 649 -20.21 0.75 -34.76
C ALA A 649 -19.63 2.16 -34.94
N VAL A 650 -18.62 2.31 -35.81
CA VAL A 650 -18.11 3.59 -36.26
C VAL A 650 -18.59 3.87 -37.73
N LEU A 651 -18.61 5.11 -38.13
CA LEU A 651 -19.13 5.51 -39.46
C LEU A 651 -18.47 4.77 -40.65
N GLU A 652 -17.19 4.40 -40.49
CA GLU A 652 -16.44 3.66 -41.52
C GLU A 652 -16.91 2.20 -41.65
N ASP A 653 -17.54 1.62 -40.63
CA ASP A 653 -18.05 0.24 -40.63
C ASP A 653 -19.56 0.18 -41.00
N ALA A 654 -20.13 1.24 -41.58
CA ALA A 654 -21.57 1.39 -41.84
C ALA A 654 -22.14 0.29 -42.74
N GLU A 655 -21.33 -0.32 -43.63
CA GLU A 655 -21.75 -1.43 -44.49
C GLU A 655 -21.95 -2.75 -43.75
N VAL A 656 -21.36 -2.90 -42.54
CA VAL A 656 -21.40 -4.12 -41.70
C VAL A 656 -22.35 -3.98 -40.50
N ALA A 657 -22.82 -2.75 -40.23
CA ALA A 657 -23.65 -2.48 -39.07
C ALA A 657 -25.08 -3.04 -39.27
N THR A 658 -25.49 -3.95 -38.39
CA THR A 658 -26.90 -4.35 -38.27
C THR A 658 -27.72 -3.15 -37.79
N GLY A 659 -28.93 -2.92 -38.25
CA GLY A 659 -29.76 -1.73 -37.96
C GLY A 659 -30.07 -1.45 -36.49
N SER A 660 -29.45 -2.16 -35.54
CA SER A 660 -29.56 -1.98 -34.09
C SER A 660 -28.27 -1.47 -33.41
N SER A 661 -27.18 -1.24 -34.16
CA SER A 661 -25.90 -0.80 -33.62
C SER A 661 -25.92 0.66 -33.14
N LEU A 662 -25.22 0.96 -32.04
CA LEU A 662 -25.00 2.31 -31.56
C LEU A 662 -23.82 2.93 -32.33
N TYR A 663 -24.06 3.99 -33.07
CA TYR A 663 -23.02 4.74 -33.77
C TYR A 663 -22.24 5.65 -32.79
N LEU A 664 -20.91 5.54 -32.86
CA LEU A 664 -19.98 6.35 -32.08
C LEU A 664 -19.46 7.49 -32.94
N PRO A 665 -19.79 8.77 -32.65
CA PRO A 665 -19.34 9.90 -33.45
C PRO A 665 -17.88 10.23 -33.17
N ASN A 666 -17.15 10.71 -34.18
CA ASN A 666 -15.75 11.16 -34.05
C ASN A 666 -15.59 12.29 -33.02
N SER A 667 -16.65 13.11 -32.82
CA SER A 667 -16.69 14.20 -31.84
C SER A 667 -16.51 13.75 -30.37
N LEU A 668 -16.63 12.46 -30.08
CA LEU A 668 -16.27 11.92 -28.76
C LEU A 668 -14.82 12.20 -28.36
N PHE A 669 -13.91 12.20 -29.34
CA PHE A 669 -12.46 12.26 -29.17
C PHE A 669 -11.84 13.52 -29.80
N GLU A 670 -12.63 14.60 -29.97
CA GLU A 670 -12.08 15.87 -30.41
C GLU A 670 -10.95 16.37 -29.53
N TYR A 671 -10.08 17.23 -30.12
CA TYR A 671 -8.92 17.82 -29.46
C TYR A 671 -9.26 18.34 -28.04
N ARG A 672 -8.40 18.01 -27.12
CA ARG A 672 -8.47 18.41 -25.72
C ARG A 672 -7.07 18.73 -25.19
N GLU A 673 -6.96 19.74 -24.36
CA GLU A 673 -5.77 19.99 -23.56
C GLU A 673 -5.72 19.04 -22.36
N GLY A 674 -4.58 18.40 -22.17
CA GLY A 674 -4.31 17.50 -21.04
C GLY A 674 -4.67 16.02 -21.30
N PRO A 675 -4.24 15.12 -20.37
CA PRO A 675 -4.42 13.69 -20.52
C PRO A 675 -5.90 13.27 -20.35
N ALA A 676 -6.30 12.29 -21.14
CA ALA A 676 -7.62 11.71 -21.10
C ALA A 676 -7.55 10.17 -21.16
N VAL A 677 -8.59 9.49 -20.71
CA VAL A 677 -8.64 8.03 -20.63
C VAL A 677 -9.92 7.50 -21.23
N VAL A 678 -9.81 6.50 -22.08
CA VAL A 678 -10.93 5.69 -22.54
C VAL A 678 -10.79 4.26 -22.02
N VAL A 679 -11.83 3.77 -21.40
CA VAL A 679 -11.96 2.39 -20.92
C VAL A 679 -13.08 1.72 -21.70
N ASP A 680 -12.83 0.54 -22.28
CA ASP A 680 -13.91 -0.29 -22.78
C ASP A 680 -13.96 -1.60 -22.01
N MET A 681 -15.09 -1.89 -21.40
CA MET A 681 -15.30 -3.10 -20.60
C MET A 681 -15.37 -4.36 -21.45
N ALA A 682 -15.70 -4.22 -22.75
CA ALA A 682 -15.59 -5.31 -23.71
C ALA A 682 -14.10 -5.59 -24.02
N TYR A 683 -13.71 -6.86 -24.08
CA TYR A 683 -12.35 -7.27 -24.40
C TYR A 683 -12.30 -8.25 -25.59
N ARG A 684 -13.42 -8.49 -26.25
CA ARG A 684 -13.49 -9.23 -27.51
C ARG A 684 -14.38 -8.45 -28.50
N PRO A 685 -13.87 -8.08 -29.65
CA PRO A 685 -12.48 -8.28 -30.12
C PRO A 685 -11.46 -7.50 -29.28
N ALA A 686 -10.16 -7.77 -29.47
CA ALA A 686 -9.09 -7.07 -28.75
C ALA A 686 -9.10 -5.56 -28.96
N GLU A 687 -9.45 -5.13 -30.17
CA GLU A 687 -9.66 -3.73 -30.52
C GLU A 687 -11.14 -3.49 -30.83
N THR A 688 -11.85 -2.98 -29.83
CA THR A 688 -13.27 -2.63 -29.96
C THR A 688 -13.46 -1.37 -30.81
N PRO A 689 -14.65 -1.12 -31.38
CA PRO A 689 -14.93 0.12 -32.11
C PRO A 689 -14.62 1.40 -31.33
N LEU A 690 -14.93 1.43 -30.01
CA LEU A 690 -14.65 2.56 -29.14
C LEU A 690 -13.15 2.83 -29.00
N LEU A 691 -12.34 1.78 -28.75
CA LEU A 691 -10.89 1.91 -28.59
C LEU A 691 -10.20 2.24 -29.92
N ARG A 692 -10.69 1.71 -31.06
CA ARG A 692 -10.21 2.05 -32.41
C ARG A 692 -10.42 3.53 -32.71
N LEU A 693 -11.60 4.05 -32.38
CA LEU A 693 -11.92 5.46 -32.58
C LEU A 693 -11.01 6.37 -31.74
N ALA A 694 -10.77 6.01 -30.48
CA ALA A 694 -9.87 6.75 -29.61
C ALA A 694 -8.42 6.79 -30.12
N LYS A 695 -7.91 5.68 -30.65
CA LYS A 695 -6.54 5.59 -31.22
C LYS A 695 -6.39 6.39 -32.50
N LYS A 696 -7.46 6.48 -33.31
CA LYS A 696 -7.47 7.26 -34.56
C LYS A 696 -7.58 8.77 -34.33
N ALA A 697 -8.02 9.21 -33.17
CA ALA A 697 -8.21 10.62 -32.86
C ALA A 697 -6.90 11.40 -32.95
N THR A 698 -6.79 12.24 -33.96
CA THR A 698 -5.63 13.11 -34.18
C THR A 698 -5.59 14.24 -33.17
N GLY A 699 -4.49 14.35 -32.44
CA GLY A 699 -4.24 15.46 -31.51
C GLY A 699 -4.78 15.26 -30.06
N GLY A 700 -5.27 14.08 -29.70
CA GLY A 700 -5.74 13.79 -28.36
C GLY A 700 -4.77 12.88 -27.58
N ASN A 701 -4.38 13.27 -26.37
CA ASN A 701 -3.61 12.43 -25.44
C ASN A 701 -4.54 11.40 -24.74
N TRP A 702 -5.25 10.57 -25.54
CA TRP A 702 -6.14 9.54 -25.01
C TRP A 702 -5.35 8.27 -24.65
N ALA A 703 -5.26 7.98 -23.38
CA ALA A 703 -4.77 6.69 -22.90
C ALA A 703 -5.89 5.64 -23.03
N VAL A 704 -5.56 4.51 -23.64
CA VAL A 704 -6.51 3.40 -23.87
C VAL A 704 -6.37 2.37 -22.75
N VAL A 705 -7.51 1.90 -22.25
CA VAL A 705 -7.63 0.78 -21.30
C VAL A 705 -8.57 -0.26 -21.88
N THR A 706 -8.08 -1.48 -22.02
CA THR A 706 -8.86 -2.62 -22.50
C THR A 706 -9.68 -3.28 -21.39
N GLY A 707 -10.77 -3.93 -21.75
CA GLY A 707 -11.57 -4.70 -20.80
C GLY A 707 -10.80 -5.86 -20.15
N LEU A 708 -9.73 -6.35 -20.80
CA LEU A 708 -8.84 -7.36 -20.21
C LEU A 708 -7.99 -6.79 -19.07
N GLU A 709 -7.52 -5.53 -19.18
CA GLU A 709 -6.84 -4.84 -18.07
C GLU A 709 -7.79 -4.67 -16.88
N VAL A 710 -9.06 -4.30 -17.13
CA VAL A 710 -10.06 -4.18 -16.06
C VAL A 710 -10.38 -5.55 -15.45
N LEU A 711 -10.49 -6.60 -16.26
CA LEU A 711 -10.70 -7.98 -15.80
C LEU A 711 -9.56 -8.41 -14.86
N LEU A 712 -8.32 -8.09 -15.21
CA LEU A 712 -7.16 -8.38 -14.36
C LEU A 712 -7.25 -7.66 -13.03
N GLU A 713 -7.46 -6.35 -13.02
CA GLU A 713 -7.49 -5.55 -11.79
C GLU A 713 -8.62 -5.97 -10.84
N GLN A 714 -9.85 -6.16 -11.35
CA GLN A 714 -10.96 -6.65 -10.53
C GLN A 714 -10.73 -8.09 -10.05
N GLY A 715 -10.11 -8.95 -10.86
CA GLY A 715 -9.80 -10.32 -10.52
C GLY A 715 -8.70 -10.43 -9.45
N TYR A 716 -7.70 -9.56 -9.46
CA TYR A 716 -6.69 -9.47 -8.38
C TYR A 716 -7.33 -9.14 -7.04
N GLU A 717 -8.34 -8.27 -7.04
CA GLU A 717 -9.06 -7.95 -5.82
C GLU A 717 -9.95 -9.11 -5.35
N GLN A 718 -10.65 -9.82 -6.26
CA GLN A 718 -11.36 -11.05 -5.92
C GLN A 718 -10.43 -12.08 -5.27
N PHE A 719 -9.26 -12.30 -5.89
CA PHE A 719 -8.24 -13.21 -5.35
C PHE A 719 -7.83 -12.81 -3.92
N ARG A 720 -7.58 -11.52 -3.71
CA ARG A 720 -7.20 -10.98 -2.39
C ARG A 720 -8.31 -11.20 -1.35
N ILE A 721 -9.56 -10.94 -1.72
CA ILE A 721 -10.71 -11.11 -0.83
C ILE A 721 -10.86 -12.58 -0.41
N TRP A 722 -10.76 -13.51 -1.35
CA TRP A 722 -11.00 -14.94 -1.08
C TRP A 722 -9.84 -15.62 -0.35
N THR A 723 -8.61 -15.27 -0.68
CA THR A 723 -7.42 -15.94 -0.13
C THR A 723 -6.76 -15.16 0.99
N GLY A 724 -7.10 -13.88 1.12
CA GLY A 724 -6.38 -12.94 1.94
C GLY A 724 -4.93 -12.70 1.48
N ARG A 725 -4.54 -13.11 0.27
CA ARG A 725 -3.20 -12.94 -0.30
C ARG A 725 -3.24 -12.01 -1.50
N ARG A 726 -2.17 -11.25 -1.72
CA ARG A 726 -2.02 -10.47 -2.95
C ARG A 726 -1.84 -11.43 -4.12
N CYS A 727 -2.56 -11.15 -5.21
CA CYS A 727 -2.39 -11.92 -6.44
C CYS A 727 -0.98 -11.70 -7.03
N PRO A 728 -0.29 -12.74 -7.51
CA PRO A 728 0.98 -12.65 -8.26
C PRO A 728 0.77 -11.97 -9.63
N ARG A 729 0.70 -10.64 -9.64
CA ARG A 729 0.21 -9.85 -10.78
C ARG A 729 0.99 -10.10 -12.07
N VAL A 730 2.33 -10.01 -12.03
CA VAL A 730 3.19 -10.09 -13.23
C VAL A 730 3.03 -11.42 -13.94
N ARG A 731 3.25 -12.53 -13.22
CA ARG A 731 3.19 -13.87 -13.81
C ARG A 731 1.77 -14.27 -14.21
N THR A 732 0.78 -13.86 -13.42
CA THR A 732 -0.64 -14.12 -13.73
C THR A 732 -1.09 -13.34 -14.96
N ALA A 733 -0.75 -12.05 -15.05
CA ALA A 733 -1.06 -11.25 -16.25
C ALA A 733 -0.40 -11.84 -17.50
N ALA A 734 0.89 -12.17 -17.43
CA ALA A 734 1.60 -12.77 -18.56
C ALA A 734 0.88 -14.03 -19.09
N ARG A 735 0.43 -14.92 -18.18
CA ARG A 735 -0.28 -16.14 -18.56
C ARG A 735 -1.67 -15.88 -19.15
N VAL A 736 -2.39 -14.87 -18.61
CA VAL A 736 -3.69 -14.46 -19.14
C VAL A 736 -3.53 -13.88 -20.55
N TRP A 737 -2.56 -12.98 -20.77
CA TRP A 737 -2.28 -12.38 -22.07
C TRP A 737 -1.85 -13.43 -23.09
N GLU A 738 -0.98 -14.36 -22.72
CA GLU A 738 -0.55 -15.48 -23.58
C GLU A 738 -1.77 -16.28 -24.08
N LYS A 739 -2.63 -16.72 -23.16
CA LYS A 739 -3.84 -17.50 -23.52
C LYS A 739 -4.84 -16.68 -24.32
N TYR A 740 -5.01 -15.41 -23.99
CA TYR A 740 -5.90 -14.51 -24.69
C TYR A 740 -5.48 -14.36 -26.16
N ASN A 741 -4.20 -14.07 -26.40
CA ASN A 741 -3.65 -13.89 -27.74
C ASN A 741 -3.73 -15.20 -28.55
N ALA A 742 -3.44 -16.37 -27.94
CA ALA A 742 -3.57 -17.68 -28.59
C ALA A 742 -5.02 -18.02 -28.97
N SER A 743 -6.03 -17.45 -28.30
CA SER A 743 -7.45 -17.66 -28.60
C SER A 743 -8.03 -16.61 -29.56
N ALA A 744 -7.25 -15.60 -29.95
CA ALA A 744 -7.62 -14.56 -30.90
C ALA A 744 -7.10 -14.88 -32.35
N CYS A 745 -6.15 -15.83 -32.45
CA CYS A 745 -5.72 -16.46 -33.71
C CYS A 745 -6.60 -17.65 -34.03
#